data_e94b5b4c6c00458cfc2b609dabe992f6
#
_entry.id   e94b5b4c6c00458cfc2b609dabe992f6
#
_cell.length_a   1.000
_cell.length_b   1.000
_cell.length_c   1.000
_cell.angle_alpha   90.00
_cell.angle_beta   90.00
_cell.angle_gamma   90.00
#
_symmetry.space_group_name_H-M   'P 1'
#
loop_
_entity.id
_entity.type
_entity.pdbx_description
1 polymer ?
#
loop_
_entity_poly.entity_id
_entity_poly.type
_entity_poly.pdbx_seq_one_letter_code
_entity_poly.pdbx_strand_id
1 'polypeptide(L)'
;MALVVLLALAPHIVVAQEDVEDYRYYKFYKEEQENVLELLALSADSLSALGNNISRHIINWDYQLRTLGYASRGVAKYESVYTFENVAITSRTSRLLSRLGISEEYVMGICGVDGSVGGLKHHIVHSHAPRRLKPEISASLLGRGSLLSLSHRASHSLTKSDVVLDDDWQLSQYINLYTGPDLYVDGLFSNGAEVGVSLGRRFKNNSLFLSAMLPWSRRSVRQATTEEAVMLTQNYGYNPAWGLQSGKARSSRINSTLAPTLVGSWQRRLGMWTTMRLSAAMEVERRGRTALSWCDAMSAVPDNYRYLPSYYTDDDASRELTEAWRYNDVRYTQIAWDELYHTNLIQSDGHAAYFVENRRTNSQHYALNLDFTTLFRGVDIEYGLRAVLRSDRYFKVVEDLLGARHLLDIDYFVRDDATYATKYRNNLQATKLEASEGDHFGYDYRLSQFAVSGYGVARWQKWDMDFELGVDLSTTTINRRGYFEKELFAANRSFGRSRAVMLFPARLNFAWYYNFGRHAFDAQLLISGSSPEAELLFLQPQYNNRLTDSPTLSRCYAMEVGYSFVSQRLSLDATLYLSHYTNECDVLYYYDDLADEYVDAQVSDIKRLNCGVELRAKAQWSQYLSSKAMINLGRHRYVGSAMVVTYADNDNDLVAISRSAIGGCNTAQPELALYADIAYRRMEWQALVSFNYVGLRSVAPSFVSRTERIYTYAPSPEEQDALLQQQRLPAATSLNISLSKRFQLADDTYIRLSLSLDNLLGTHNITSGYEQHRISEVLIAQRKHVRPFANKVMFGYGRTCRVNVSFGF
;
A
#
# COMPACT_ATOMS: atom_id res chain seq x y z
N MET A 1 -19.17 19.86 17.00
CA MET A 1 -20.33 20.63 16.51
C MET A 1 -21.28 19.80 15.64
N ALA A 2 -20.87 19.08 14.60
CA ALA A 2 -21.75 18.20 13.82
C ALA A 2 -22.42 17.09 14.64
N LEU A 3 -21.71 16.48 15.59
CA LEU A 3 -22.25 15.45 16.49
C LEU A 3 -23.28 16.02 17.46
N VAL A 4 -23.07 17.24 17.95
CA VAL A 4 -24.00 17.95 18.85
C VAL A 4 -25.27 18.35 18.11
N VAL A 5 -25.17 18.72 16.84
CA VAL A 5 -26.33 19.03 15.97
C VAL A 5 -27.11 17.74 15.63
N LEU A 6 -26.43 16.61 15.42
CA LEU A 6 -27.06 15.30 15.19
C LEU A 6 -27.80 14.78 16.45
N LEU A 7 -27.24 15.00 17.63
CA LEU A 7 -27.88 14.64 18.89
C LEU A 7 -29.02 15.58 19.31
N ALA A 8 -28.96 16.84 18.94
CA ALA A 8 -30.04 17.83 19.22
C ALA A 8 -31.27 17.66 18.31
N LEU A 9 -31.13 17.02 17.16
CA LEU A 9 -32.23 16.74 16.22
C LEU A 9 -32.91 15.38 16.42
N ALA A 10 -32.40 14.54 17.33
CA ALA A 10 -32.91 13.21 17.63
C ALA A 10 -34.35 13.15 18.21
N PRO A 11 -34.89 14.18 18.94
CA PRO A 11 -36.21 14.07 19.59
C PRO A 11 -37.42 14.13 18.64
N HIS A 12 -37.26 14.48 17.38
CA HIS A 12 -38.40 14.71 16.47
C HIS A 12 -38.64 13.62 15.41
N ILE A 13 -38.02 12.45 15.55
CA ILE A 13 -38.22 11.34 14.62
C ILE A 13 -39.39 10.47 15.13
N VAL A 14 -40.58 10.69 14.57
CA VAL A 14 -41.74 9.82 14.79
C VAL A 14 -41.52 8.49 14.07
N VAL A 15 -41.54 7.39 14.82
CA VAL A 15 -41.32 6.04 14.35
C VAL A 15 -42.63 5.47 13.80
N ALA A 16 -42.70 5.14 12.51
CA ALA A 16 -43.72 4.27 11.96
C ALA A 16 -43.24 2.83 12.04
N GLN A 17 -44.13 1.96 12.53
CA GLN A 17 -43.86 0.54 12.74
C GLN A 17 -44.17 -0.22 11.44
N GLU A 18 -43.21 -0.84 10.82
CA GLU A 18 -43.38 -1.86 9.79
C GLU A 18 -42.39 -3.01 9.99
N ASP A 19 -42.86 -4.22 9.71
CA ASP A 19 -42.20 -5.47 10.03
C ASP A 19 -40.81 -5.61 9.40
N VAL A 20 -39.86 -5.99 10.24
CA VAL A 20 -38.46 -6.20 9.88
C VAL A 20 -38.22 -7.69 9.75
N GLU A 21 -38.52 -8.28 8.59
CA GLU A 21 -38.03 -9.60 8.24
C GLU A 21 -36.66 -9.50 7.55
N ASP A 22 -35.71 -10.30 8.04
CA ASP A 22 -34.45 -10.68 7.40
C ASP A 22 -33.25 -9.72 7.43
N TYR A 23 -32.83 -9.30 8.61
CA TYR A 23 -31.52 -8.62 8.80
C TYR A 23 -30.38 -9.54 9.24
N ARG A 24 -30.50 -10.84 9.05
CA ARG A 24 -29.63 -11.86 9.68
C ARG A 24 -28.17 -11.89 9.20
N TYR A 25 -27.80 -11.23 8.11
CA TYR A 25 -26.45 -11.27 7.56
C TYR A 25 -25.90 -9.91 7.16
N TYR A 26 -26.49 -8.80 7.54
CA TYR A 26 -26.37 -7.55 6.81
C TYR A 26 -25.50 -6.48 7.44
N LYS A 27 -24.98 -6.68 8.62
CA LYS A 27 -24.23 -5.61 9.28
C LYS A 27 -22.99 -5.17 8.53
N PHE A 28 -22.35 -6.09 7.83
CA PHE A 28 -21.11 -5.83 7.10
C PHE A 28 -21.21 -5.93 5.59
N TYR A 29 -22.29 -6.48 5.05
CA TYR A 29 -22.30 -6.97 3.67
C TYR A 29 -23.31 -6.32 2.73
N LYS A 30 -24.34 -5.67 3.23
CA LYS A 30 -25.36 -5.08 2.36
C LYS A 30 -25.73 -3.69 2.77
N GLU A 31 -25.11 -2.73 2.22
CA GLU A 31 -25.65 -1.39 2.20
C GLU A 31 -26.22 -1.09 0.80
N GLU A 32 -27.36 -0.37 0.79
CA GLU A 32 -27.99 0.13 -0.43
C GLU A 32 -26.98 0.81 -1.36
N GLN A 33 -26.74 0.16 -2.46
CA GLN A 33 -25.51 0.27 -3.20
C GLN A 33 -25.56 1.29 -4.31
N GLU A 34 -26.68 1.74 -4.73
CA GLU A 34 -26.75 2.14 -6.13
C GLU A 34 -26.51 3.61 -6.43
N ASN A 35 -26.64 4.49 -5.46
CA ASN A 35 -26.91 5.86 -5.78
C ASN A 35 -25.86 6.92 -5.43
N VAL A 36 -25.09 6.73 -4.39
CA VAL A 36 -24.01 7.67 -3.98
C VAL A 36 -22.71 7.39 -4.70
N LEU A 37 -22.62 6.25 -5.25
CA LEU A 37 -21.43 5.64 -5.78
C LEU A 37 -21.00 6.14 -7.13
N GLU A 38 -21.91 6.51 -7.94
CA GLU A 38 -21.59 7.11 -9.22
C GLU A 38 -20.88 8.47 -9.02
N LEU A 39 -21.22 9.20 -7.98
CA LEU A 39 -20.57 10.46 -7.63
C LEU A 39 -19.14 10.26 -7.13
N LEU A 40 -18.93 9.25 -6.34
CA LEU A 40 -17.63 8.96 -5.72
C LEU A 40 -16.64 8.34 -6.69
N ALA A 41 -17.13 7.55 -7.64
CA ALA A 41 -16.33 7.07 -8.76
C ALA A 41 -15.74 8.21 -9.60
N LEU A 42 -16.27 9.39 -9.48
CA LEU A 42 -15.86 10.56 -10.23
C LEU A 42 -14.85 11.44 -9.51
N SER A 43 -14.63 11.24 -8.23
CA SER A 43 -13.83 12.16 -7.42
C SER A 43 -12.34 11.83 -7.35
N ALA A 44 -11.89 10.65 -7.74
CA ALA A 44 -10.48 10.30 -7.65
C ALA A 44 -10.05 9.29 -8.71
N ASP A 45 -8.80 9.38 -9.16
CA ASP A 45 -8.23 8.51 -10.18
C ASP A 45 -8.27 7.03 -9.83
N SER A 46 -8.11 6.74 -8.56
CA SER A 46 -8.26 5.39 -8.04
C SER A 46 -9.71 4.94 -7.95
N LEU A 47 -10.66 5.86 -7.92
CA LEU A 47 -12.08 5.57 -7.91
C LEU A 47 -12.67 5.44 -9.30
N SER A 48 -12.16 6.13 -10.30
CA SER A 48 -12.45 5.81 -11.69
C SER A 48 -12.07 4.36 -11.99
N ALA A 49 -11.13 3.86 -11.19
CA ALA A 49 -10.68 2.50 -11.18
C ALA A 49 -11.61 1.55 -10.45
N LEU A 50 -12.39 1.99 -9.54
CA LEU A 50 -13.18 1.13 -8.70
C LEU A 50 -14.47 0.67 -9.35
N GLY A 51 -14.75 0.99 -10.60
CA GLY A 51 -15.95 0.52 -11.27
C GLY A 51 -17.12 0.33 -10.30
N ASN A 52 -18.21 0.11 -10.69
CA ASN A 52 -19.53 0.21 -10.14
C ASN A 52 -19.96 -0.61 -8.90
N ASN A 53 -19.08 -1.29 -8.20
CA ASN A 53 -19.56 -2.21 -7.16
C ASN A 53 -19.13 -1.79 -5.78
N ILE A 54 -19.90 -2.05 -4.79
CA ILE A 54 -19.75 -1.80 -3.64
C ILE A 54 -20.29 -1.87 -2.33
N SER A 55 -19.74 -2.42 -1.34
CA SER A 55 -19.69 -1.97 0.04
C SER A 55 -18.92 -0.64 0.15
N ARG A 56 -19.38 0.34 -0.56
CA ARG A 56 -18.63 1.54 -0.98
C ARG A 56 -18.65 2.65 0.02
N HIS A 57 -19.54 2.60 0.96
CA HIS A 57 -19.57 3.61 2.00
C HIS A 57 -18.35 3.55 2.88
N ILE A 58 -17.92 2.34 3.21
CA ILE A 58 -16.68 2.11 3.97
C ILE A 58 -15.47 2.50 3.13
N ILE A 59 -15.43 2.07 1.87
CA ILE A 59 -14.31 2.36 0.96
C ILE A 59 -14.15 3.85 0.72
N ASN A 60 -15.23 4.63 0.68
CA ASN A 60 -15.11 6.05 0.38
C ASN A 60 -14.41 6.84 1.49
N TRP A 61 -14.86 6.75 2.73
CA TRP A 61 -14.21 7.50 3.79
C TRP A 61 -12.79 6.97 4.05
N ASP A 62 -12.57 5.66 3.98
CA ASP A 62 -11.25 5.07 4.09
C ASP A 62 -10.33 5.58 2.97
N TYR A 63 -10.81 5.62 1.72
CA TYR A 63 -10.06 6.17 0.61
C TYR A 63 -9.70 7.64 0.82
N GLN A 64 -10.67 8.48 1.16
CA GLN A 64 -10.43 9.92 1.32
C GLN A 64 -9.49 10.21 2.51
N LEU A 65 -9.67 9.55 3.63
CA LEU A 65 -8.78 9.69 4.78
C LEU A 65 -7.37 9.16 4.49
N ARG A 66 -7.23 8.09 3.70
CA ARG A 66 -5.92 7.58 3.25
C ARG A 66 -5.15 8.60 2.41
N THR A 67 -5.80 9.48 1.68
CA THR A 67 -5.10 10.57 0.98
C THR A 67 -4.44 11.56 1.94
N LEU A 68 -4.86 11.58 3.19
CA LEU A 68 -4.30 12.37 4.29
C LEU A 68 -3.35 11.54 5.19
N GLY A 69 -3.06 10.29 4.83
CA GLY A 69 -2.15 9.42 5.57
C GLY A 69 -2.81 8.56 6.66
N TYR A 70 -4.14 8.41 6.65
CA TYR A 70 -4.86 7.53 7.59
C TYR A 70 -4.74 6.06 7.19
N ALA A 71 -4.62 5.20 8.18
CA ALA A 71 -4.83 3.76 8.03
C ALA A 71 -5.88 3.29 9.05
N SER A 72 -6.87 2.55 8.56
CA SER A 72 -7.96 2.06 9.37
C SER A 72 -7.45 1.24 10.54
N ARG A 73 -7.88 1.60 11.77
CA ARG A 73 -7.55 0.90 13.02
C ARG A 73 -6.05 0.71 13.26
N GLY A 74 -5.22 1.58 12.70
CA GLY A 74 -3.77 1.53 12.82
C GLY A 74 -3.09 0.42 12.01
N VAL A 75 -3.82 -0.25 11.12
CA VAL A 75 -3.31 -1.35 10.29
C VAL A 75 -2.88 -0.82 8.93
N ALA A 76 -1.65 -1.07 8.55
CA ALA A 76 -1.11 -0.56 7.29
C ALA A 76 -1.82 -1.20 6.09
N LYS A 77 -1.88 -0.46 4.97
CA LYS A 77 -2.58 -0.92 3.75
C LYS A 77 -2.08 -2.27 3.22
N TYR A 78 -0.81 -2.56 3.37
CA TYR A 78 -0.22 -3.83 2.91
C TYR A 78 -0.66 -5.03 3.74
N GLU A 79 -1.20 -4.82 4.93
CA GLU A 79 -1.77 -5.86 5.78
C GLU A 79 -3.21 -6.23 5.40
N SER A 80 -3.83 -5.50 4.46
CA SER A 80 -5.15 -5.85 3.91
C SER A 80 -5.05 -7.02 2.93
N VAL A 81 -5.96 -7.98 3.05
CA VAL A 81 -6.01 -9.18 2.21
C VAL A 81 -6.99 -8.98 1.05
N TYR A 82 -6.62 -9.46 -0.12
CA TYR A 82 -7.46 -9.46 -1.32
C TYR A 82 -7.64 -10.88 -1.82
N THR A 83 -8.87 -11.30 -2.06
CA THR A 83 -9.15 -12.66 -2.53
C THR A 83 -10.14 -12.65 -3.71
N PHE A 84 -10.03 -13.69 -4.51
CA PHE A 84 -10.99 -14.04 -5.55
C PHE A 84 -11.43 -15.49 -5.30
N GLU A 85 -12.69 -15.71 -4.91
CA GLU A 85 -13.22 -17.04 -4.58
C GLU A 85 -12.24 -17.83 -3.67
N ASN A 86 -11.81 -17.22 -2.55
CA ASN A 86 -10.86 -17.74 -1.56
C ASN A 86 -9.41 -17.94 -2.04
N VAL A 87 -9.06 -17.50 -3.24
CA VAL A 87 -7.68 -17.48 -3.75
C VAL A 87 -7.06 -16.11 -3.48
N ALA A 88 -5.89 -16.07 -2.88
CA ALA A 88 -5.14 -14.82 -2.66
C ALA A 88 -4.76 -14.18 -4.00
N ILE A 89 -5.02 -12.88 -4.14
CA ILE A 89 -4.70 -12.06 -5.32
C ILE A 89 -4.05 -10.75 -4.88
N THR A 90 -3.43 -10.03 -5.82
CA THR A 90 -2.90 -8.71 -5.54
C THR A 90 -3.99 -7.63 -5.52
N SER A 91 -3.73 -6.51 -4.84
CA SER A 91 -4.64 -5.34 -4.84
C SER A 91 -4.89 -4.78 -6.25
N ARG A 92 -3.95 -4.96 -7.18
CA ARG A 92 -4.10 -4.57 -8.58
C ARG A 92 -5.12 -5.45 -9.28
N THR A 93 -5.01 -6.75 -9.14
CA THR A 93 -5.98 -7.73 -9.69
C THR A 93 -7.36 -7.47 -9.14
N SER A 94 -7.48 -7.28 -7.82
CA SER A 94 -8.75 -6.93 -7.16
C SER A 94 -9.39 -5.70 -7.78
N ARG A 95 -8.63 -4.63 -8.01
CA ARG A 95 -9.11 -3.40 -8.64
C ARG A 95 -9.63 -3.65 -10.06
N LEU A 96 -8.92 -4.44 -10.87
CA LEU A 96 -9.32 -4.72 -12.25
C LEU A 96 -10.57 -5.61 -12.32
N LEU A 97 -10.71 -6.57 -11.42
CA LEU A 97 -11.94 -7.38 -11.29
C LEU A 97 -13.14 -6.50 -10.98
N SER A 98 -12.99 -5.53 -10.07
CA SER A 98 -14.07 -4.56 -9.78
C SER A 98 -14.48 -3.76 -11.03
N ARG A 99 -13.53 -3.40 -11.89
CA ARG A 99 -13.80 -2.68 -13.15
C ARG A 99 -14.53 -3.54 -14.17
N LEU A 100 -14.29 -4.84 -14.17
CA LEU A 100 -15.01 -5.82 -14.99
C LEU A 100 -16.41 -6.14 -14.48
N GLY A 101 -16.84 -5.48 -13.40
CA GLY A 101 -18.17 -5.66 -12.83
C GLY A 101 -18.32 -6.89 -11.95
N ILE A 102 -17.21 -7.49 -11.53
CA ILE A 102 -17.26 -8.62 -10.60
C ILE A 102 -17.68 -8.12 -9.22
N SER A 103 -18.65 -8.81 -8.63
CA SER A 103 -19.13 -8.47 -7.28
C SER A 103 -18.03 -8.60 -6.25
N GLU A 104 -18.01 -7.68 -5.32
CA GLU A 104 -17.03 -7.68 -4.24
C GLU A 104 -17.71 -7.45 -2.90
N GLU A 105 -17.23 -8.14 -1.89
CA GLU A 105 -17.54 -7.93 -0.49
C GLU A 105 -16.31 -7.39 0.21
N TYR A 106 -16.49 -6.42 1.09
CA TYR A 106 -15.43 -5.85 1.88
C TYR A 106 -15.75 -5.95 3.36
N VAL A 107 -14.93 -6.67 4.09
CA VAL A 107 -14.99 -6.79 5.55
C VAL A 107 -13.87 -5.96 6.15
N MET A 108 -14.22 -5.04 7.03
CA MET A 108 -13.24 -4.24 7.76
C MET A 108 -12.94 -4.90 9.11
N GLY A 109 -11.68 -4.89 9.51
CA GLY A 109 -11.24 -5.45 10.77
C GLY A 109 -10.90 -6.93 10.68
N ILE A 110 -11.30 -7.70 11.69
CA ILE A 110 -11.00 -9.14 11.76
C ILE A 110 -11.73 -9.89 10.67
N CYS A 111 -11.00 -10.66 9.89
CA CYS A 111 -11.49 -11.40 8.75
C CYS A 111 -11.18 -12.88 8.89
N GLY A 112 -12.00 -13.60 9.63
CA GLY A 112 -12.08 -15.05 9.71
C GLY A 112 -10.73 -15.78 9.60
N VAL A 113 -10.76 -16.89 8.90
CA VAL A 113 -9.57 -17.75 8.66
C VAL A 113 -8.48 -17.10 7.80
N ASP A 114 -8.78 -16.04 7.08
CA ASP A 114 -7.76 -15.31 6.32
C ASP A 114 -6.81 -14.53 7.25
N GLY A 115 -7.22 -14.32 8.52
CA GLY A 115 -6.37 -13.83 9.59
C GLY A 115 -5.94 -12.38 9.43
N SER A 116 -6.62 -11.60 8.60
CA SER A 116 -6.39 -10.17 8.46
C SER A 116 -7.11 -9.40 9.57
N VAL A 117 -6.45 -8.39 10.09
CA VAL A 117 -7.05 -7.37 10.97
C VAL A 117 -7.26 -6.06 10.21
N GLY A 118 -6.61 -5.89 9.06
CA GLY A 118 -6.70 -4.71 8.21
C GLY A 118 -7.89 -4.67 7.26
N GLY A 119 -8.64 -5.75 7.21
CA GLY A 119 -9.76 -5.92 6.31
C GLY A 119 -9.51 -6.89 5.15
N LEU A 120 -10.58 -7.47 4.67
CA LEU A 120 -10.62 -8.40 3.56
C LEU A 120 -11.50 -7.84 2.45
N LYS A 121 -11.00 -7.82 1.23
CA LYS A 121 -11.77 -7.56 0.03
C LYS A 121 -11.89 -8.85 -0.79
N HIS A 122 -13.07 -9.40 -0.82
CA HIS A 122 -13.36 -10.68 -1.46
C HIS A 122 -14.17 -10.50 -2.74
N HIS A 123 -13.68 -11.03 -3.86
CA HIS A 123 -14.39 -11.04 -5.14
C HIS A 123 -15.11 -12.35 -5.34
N ILE A 124 -16.41 -12.28 -5.62
CA ILE A 124 -17.33 -13.43 -5.71
C ILE A 124 -18.05 -13.42 -7.05
N VAL A 125 -18.03 -14.53 -7.76
CA VAL A 125 -18.77 -14.71 -9.02
C VAL A 125 -19.87 -15.78 -8.94
N HIS A 126 -19.76 -16.71 -8.02
CA HIS A 126 -20.68 -17.86 -7.97
C HIS A 126 -21.91 -17.61 -7.11
N SER A 127 -21.83 -16.84 -6.05
CA SER A 127 -22.96 -16.46 -5.22
C SER A 127 -23.74 -15.27 -5.77
N HIS A 128 -23.11 -14.45 -6.60
CA HIS A 128 -23.71 -13.26 -7.20
C HIS A 128 -23.55 -13.29 -8.71
N ALA A 129 -24.62 -13.01 -9.46
CA ALA A 129 -24.51 -12.85 -10.90
C ALA A 129 -23.55 -11.70 -11.23
N PRO A 130 -22.64 -11.84 -12.20
CA PRO A 130 -21.85 -10.73 -12.66
C PRO A 130 -22.78 -9.57 -13.04
N ARG A 131 -22.43 -8.36 -12.58
CA ARG A 131 -23.26 -7.20 -12.84
C ARG A 131 -23.18 -6.85 -14.33
N ARG A 132 -24.30 -6.66 -14.97
CA ARG A 132 -24.32 -6.14 -16.34
C ARG A 132 -23.82 -4.70 -16.35
N LEU A 133 -22.67 -4.48 -16.97
CA LEU A 133 -22.15 -3.16 -17.23
C LEU A 133 -22.83 -2.59 -18.47
N LYS A 134 -23.53 -1.48 -18.33
CA LYS A 134 -23.98 -0.74 -19.51
C LYS A 134 -22.74 -0.27 -20.27
N PRO A 135 -22.76 -0.33 -21.62
CA PRO A 135 -21.66 0.22 -22.41
C PRO A 135 -21.47 1.69 -22.07
N GLU A 136 -20.23 2.05 -21.73
CA GLU A 136 -19.87 3.42 -21.37
C GLU A 136 -18.45 3.73 -21.85
N ILE A 137 -18.29 4.91 -22.46
CA ILE A 137 -17.01 5.50 -22.78
C ILE A 137 -16.85 6.74 -21.91
N SER A 138 -15.73 6.91 -21.26
CA SER A 138 -15.48 8.11 -20.48
C SER A 138 -14.08 8.69 -20.72
N ALA A 139 -14.01 10.02 -20.69
CA ALA A 139 -12.79 10.80 -20.77
C ALA A 139 -12.65 11.63 -19.49
N SER A 140 -11.49 11.57 -18.86
CA SER A 140 -11.16 12.41 -17.71
C SER A 140 -9.96 13.30 -18.04
N LEU A 141 -10.05 14.56 -17.62
CA LEU A 141 -9.01 15.56 -17.78
C LEU A 141 -8.55 16.07 -16.41
N LEU A 142 -7.32 16.55 -16.33
CA LEU A 142 -6.73 17.16 -15.13
C LEU A 142 -6.63 16.22 -13.93
N GLY A 143 -6.51 14.92 -14.17
CA GLY A 143 -6.31 13.92 -13.11
C GLY A 143 -4.99 14.10 -12.37
N ARG A 144 -4.95 13.63 -11.12
CA ARG A 144 -3.68 13.51 -10.38
C ARG A 144 -2.82 12.45 -11.04
N GLY A 145 -1.59 12.78 -11.36
CA GLY A 145 -0.62 11.89 -11.98
C GLY A 145 -0.73 11.75 -13.50
N SER A 146 -1.87 12.08 -14.14
CA SER A 146 -2.02 12.05 -15.60
C SER A 146 -2.95 13.14 -16.10
N LEU A 147 -2.61 13.75 -17.23
CA LEU A 147 -3.41 14.83 -17.81
C LEU A 147 -4.72 14.33 -18.40
N LEU A 148 -4.67 13.19 -19.10
CA LEU A 148 -5.80 12.62 -19.84
C LEU A 148 -5.95 11.13 -19.49
N SER A 149 -7.18 10.67 -19.29
CA SER A 149 -7.55 9.27 -19.22
C SER A 149 -8.79 9.00 -20.06
N LEU A 150 -8.74 7.93 -20.87
CA LEU A 150 -9.85 7.43 -21.68
C LEU A 150 -10.18 6.01 -21.24
N SER A 151 -11.44 5.73 -20.95
CA SER A 151 -11.86 4.39 -20.59
C SER A 151 -13.13 3.94 -21.31
N HIS A 152 -13.19 2.64 -21.57
CA HIS A 152 -14.36 1.95 -22.09
C HIS A 152 -14.66 0.72 -21.24
N ARG A 153 -15.94 0.49 -20.98
CA ARG A 153 -16.41 -0.73 -20.32
C ARG A 153 -17.75 -1.17 -20.92
N ALA A 154 -17.95 -2.46 -21.01
CA ALA A 154 -19.21 -3.06 -21.46
C ALA A 154 -19.35 -4.50 -20.98
N SER A 155 -20.58 -4.97 -20.88
CA SER A 155 -20.91 -6.39 -20.72
C SER A 155 -21.93 -6.81 -21.76
N HIS A 156 -21.72 -7.95 -22.39
CA HIS A 156 -22.55 -8.49 -23.42
C HIS A 156 -22.96 -9.94 -23.08
N SER A 157 -24.22 -10.30 -23.33
CA SER A 157 -24.62 -11.70 -23.45
C SER A 157 -24.29 -12.18 -24.86
N LEU A 158 -23.64 -13.34 -24.98
CA LEU A 158 -23.27 -13.90 -26.28
C LEU A 158 -24.38 -14.67 -26.97
N THR A 159 -25.55 -14.81 -26.31
CA THR A 159 -26.71 -15.45 -26.89
C THR A 159 -27.71 -14.40 -27.35
N LYS A 160 -28.44 -14.70 -28.45
CA LYS A 160 -29.42 -13.81 -29.07
C LYS A 160 -30.76 -13.71 -28.34
N SER A 161 -30.91 -14.30 -27.17
CA SER A 161 -32.18 -14.30 -26.42
C SER A 161 -32.31 -13.04 -25.57
N ASP A 162 -33.37 -12.28 -25.75
CA ASP A 162 -33.74 -11.14 -24.89
C ASP A 162 -34.13 -11.59 -23.46
N VAL A 163 -34.29 -12.87 -23.24
CA VAL A 163 -34.52 -13.47 -21.92
C VAL A 163 -33.19 -13.96 -21.37
N VAL A 164 -32.75 -13.36 -20.27
CA VAL A 164 -31.58 -13.82 -19.54
C VAL A 164 -31.88 -15.17 -18.90
N LEU A 165 -31.51 -16.20 -19.62
CA LEU A 165 -31.51 -17.57 -19.06
C LEU A 165 -30.20 -17.72 -18.27
N ASP A 166 -30.22 -18.43 -17.15
CA ASP A 166 -29.04 -18.75 -16.32
C ASP A 166 -27.94 -19.49 -17.09
N ASP A 167 -28.20 -19.96 -18.27
CA ASP A 167 -27.28 -20.76 -19.11
C ASP A 167 -26.47 -19.96 -20.14
N ASP A 168 -26.55 -18.64 -20.13
CA ASP A 168 -25.87 -17.79 -21.15
C ASP A 168 -24.44 -17.48 -20.81
N TRP A 169 -23.58 -17.41 -21.85
CA TRP A 169 -22.24 -16.84 -21.74
C TRP A 169 -22.32 -15.33 -21.57
N GLN A 170 -21.69 -14.82 -20.52
CA GLN A 170 -21.53 -13.38 -20.27
C GLN A 170 -20.09 -12.98 -20.51
N LEU A 171 -19.89 -12.02 -21.37
CA LEU A 171 -18.59 -11.38 -21.66
C LEU A 171 -18.58 -9.98 -21.07
N SER A 172 -17.60 -9.66 -20.24
CA SER A 172 -17.35 -8.29 -19.78
C SER A 172 -15.97 -7.84 -20.26
N GLN A 173 -15.87 -6.57 -20.64
CA GLN A 173 -14.62 -5.97 -21.11
C GLN A 173 -14.39 -4.61 -20.49
N TYR A 174 -13.11 -4.29 -20.29
CA TYR A 174 -12.64 -3.03 -19.77
C TYR A 174 -11.33 -2.62 -20.44
N ILE A 175 -11.25 -1.38 -20.88
CA ILE A 175 -10.03 -0.78 -21.44
C ILE A 175 -9.89 0.61 -20.81
N ASN A 176 -8.69 0.95 -20.35
CA ASN A 176 -8.38 2.28 -19.88
C ASN A 176 -6.98 2.68 -20.37
N LEU A 177 -6.88 3.84 -20.97
CA LEU A 177 -5.65 4.45 -21.45
C LEU A 177 -5.47 5.78 -20.74
N TYR A 178 -4.29 6.04 -20.19
CA TYR A 178 -4.00 7.30 -19.53
C TYR A 178 -2.58 7.79 -19.86
N THR A 179 -2.44 9.11 -19.93
CA THR A 179 -1.17 9.72 -20.34
C THR A 179 -1.05 11.17 -19.88
N GLY A 180 0.17 11.63 -19.81
CA GLY A 180 0.55 13.04 -19.67
C GLY A 180 1.20 13.37 -18.33
N PRO A 181 1.64 14.64 -18.17
CA PRO A 181 2.23 15.14 -16.95
C PRO A 181 1.20 15.29 -15.82
N ASP A 182 1.69 15.28 -14.59
CA ASP A 182 0.96 15.77 -13.43
C ASP A 182 1.04 17.32 -13.41
N LEU A 183 -0.07 17.99 -13.22
CA LEU A 183 -0.11 19.47 -13.19
C LEU A 183 0.11 20.05 -11.79
N TYR A 184 0.20 19.21 -10.77
CA TYR A 184 0.21 19.62 -9.36
C TYR A 184 1.53 19.35 -8.64
N VAL A 185 2.36 18.48 -9.21
CA VAL A 185 3.67 18.11 -8.63
C VAL A 185 4.72 18.07 -9.72
N ASP A 186 5.82 18.76 -9.47
CA ASP A 186 6.89 18.94 -10.44
C ASP A 186 7.53 17.61 -10.89
N GLY A 187 7.80 17.51 -12.19
CA GLY A 187 8.49 16.38 -12.81
C GLY A 187 7.74 15.06 -12.77
N LEU A 188 6.48 15.04 -12.36
CA LEU A 188 5.67 13.83 -12.40
C LEU A 188 4.96 13.66 -13.75
N PHE A 189 4.84 12.41 -14.16
CA PHE A 189 4.02 11.98 -15.29
C PHE A 189 3.50 10.56 -15.07
N SER A 190 2.44 10.19 -15.77
CA SER A 190 1.96 8.81 -15.77
C SER A 190 1.41 8.44 -17.14
N ASN A 191 1.90 7.32 -17.68
CA ASN A 191 1.42 6.72 -18.91
C ASN A 191 1.04 5.28 -18.64
N GLY A 192 -0.05 4.81 -19.21
CA GLY A 192 -0.42 3.41 -19.01
C GLY A 192 -1.64 2.97 -19.80
N ALA A 193 -1.80 1.66 -19.81
CA ALA A 193 -2.92 0.97 -20.42
C ALA A 193 -3.36 -0.18 -19.50
N GLU A 194 -4.64 -0.31 -19.31
CA GLU A 194 -5.24 -1.43 -18.57
C GLU A 194 -6.31 -2.06 -19.45
N VAL A 195 -6.15 -3.33 -19.72
CA VAL A 195 -7.10 -4.11 -20.52
C VAL A 195 -7.55 -5.30 -19.68
N GLY A 196 -8.83 -5.57 -19.68
CA GLY A 196 -9.39 -6.73 -18.98
C GLY A 196 -10.58 -7.30 -19.74
N VAL A 197 -10.67 -8.61 -19.73
CA VAL A 197 -11.78 -9.38 -20.32
C VAL A 197 -12.16 -10.47 -19.33
N SER A 198 -13.45 -10.67 -19.10
CA SER A 198 -13.96 -11.79 -18.32
C SER A 198 -15.08 -12.52 -19.07
N LEU A 199 -15.09 -13.83 -18.90
CA LEU A 199 -16.08 -14.74 -19.48
C LEU A 199 -16.67 -15.60 -18.37
N GLY A 200 -17.97 -15.61 -18.24
CA GLY A 200 -18.69 -16.42 -17.25
C GLY A 200 -19.87 -17.17 -17.84
N ARG A 201 -20.16 -18.36 -17.31
CA ARG A 201 -21.36 -19.14 -17.64
C ARG A 201 -21.83 -19.94 -16.46
N ARG A 202 -23.16 -19.96 -16.25
CA ARG A 202 -23.82 -20.88 -15.33
C ARG A 202 -24.63 -21.89 -16.16
N PHE A 203 -24.51 -23.14 -15.84
CA PHE A 203 -25.25 -24.20 -16.53
C PHE A 203 -25.59 -25.36 -15.58
N LYS A 204 -26.86 -25.57 -15.31
CA LYS A 204 -27.36 -26.59 -14.38
C LYS A 204 -26.67 -26.59 -13.02
N ASN A 205 -25.80 -27.56 -12.76
CA ASN A 205 -25.08 -27.75 -11.51
C ASN A 205 -23.64 -27.18 -11.54
N ASN A 206 -23.24 -26.50 -12.59
CA ASN A 206 -21.91 -26.00 -12.78
C ASN A 206 -21.93 -24.48 -13.04
N SER A 207 -20.88 -23.83 -12.65
CA SER A 207 -20.60 -22.44 -12.98
C SER A 207 -19.13 -22.31 -13.29
N LEU A 208 -18.78 -21.64 -14.38
CA LEU A 208 -17.43 -21.40 -14.85
C LEU A 208 -17.21 -19.90 -14.98
N PHE A 209 -16.06 -19.43 -14.53
CA PHE A 209 -15.61 -18.05 -14.71
C PHE A 209 -14.13 -18.03 -15.06
N LEU A 210 -13.77 -17.17 -16.01
CA LEU A 210 -12.39 -16.90 -16.42
C LEU A 210 -12.21 -15.42 -16.68
N SER A 211 -11.14 -14.82 -16.19
CA SER A 211 -10.77 -13.44 -16.48
C SER A 211 -9.29 -13.31 -16.79
N ALA A 212 -9.00 -12.58 -17.87
CA ALA A 212 -7.64 -12.23 -18.29
C ALA A 212 -7.46 -10.70 -18.25
N MET A 213 -6.36 -10.23 -17.67
CA MET A 213 -6.10 -8.82 -17.46
C MET A 213 -4.65 -8.50 -17.81
N LEU A 214 -4.43 -7.36 -18.46
CA LEU A 214 -3.12 -6.88 -18.87
C LEU A 214 -2.95 -5.40 -18.49
N PRO A 215 -2.53 -5.07 -17.28
CA PRO A 215 -2.15 -3.73 -16.90
C PRO A 215 -0.68 -3.46 -17.27
N TRP A 216 -0.45 -2.32 -17.90
CA TRP A 216 0.86 -1.73 -18.14
C TRP A 216 0.88 -0.28 -17.63
N SER A 217 1.97 0.11 -16.98
CA SER A 217 2.14 1.49 -16.53
C SER A 217 3.60 1.90 -16.49
N ARG A 218 3.86 3.17 -16.79
CA ARG A 218 5.14 3.84 -16.59
C ARG A 218 4.87 5.20 -15.97
N ARG A 219 5.35 5.42 -14.75
CA ARG A 219 5.09 6.65 -14.00
C ARG A 219 6.30 7.10 -13.22
N SER A 220 6.52 8.41 -13.15
CA SER A 220 7.46 8.97 -12.22
C SER A 220 6.89 8.99 -10.79
N VAL A 221 7.77 9.04 -9.81
CA VAL A 221 7.42 8.96 -8.38
C VAL A 221 8.04 10.15 -7.66
N ARG A 222 7.23 10.81 -6.84
CA ARG A 222 7.70 11.84 -5.92
C ARG A 222 8.53 11.21 -4.81
N GLN A 223 9.62 11.86 -4.43
CA GLN A 223 10.45 11.50 -3.29
C GLN A 223 10.09 12.34 -2.06
N ALA A 224 10.16 11.73 -0.86
CA ALA A 224 10.06 12.46 0.39
C ALA A 224 11.27 13.38 0.54
N THR A 225 11.07 14.57 1.11
CA THR A 225 12.07 15.60 1.28
C THR A 225 12.03 16.20 2.68
N THR A 226 12.98 17.07 3.01
CA THR A 226 12.98 17.80 4.29
C THR A 226 11.95 18.93 4.29
N GLU A 227 11.41 19.27 5.45
CA GLU A 227 10.56 20.46 5.59
C GLU A 227 11.32 21.73 5.20
N GLU A 228 12.62 21.82 5.48
CA GLU A 228 13.51 22.95 5.10
C GLU A 228 13.46 23.21 3.59
N ALA A 229 13.67 22.18 2.75
CA ALA A 229 13.64 22.31 1.29
C ALA A 229 12.30 22.87 0.79
N VAL A 230 11.18 22.39 1.34
CA VAL A 230 9.85 22.88 0.99
C VAL A 230 9.62 24.31 1.43
N MET A 231 10.05 24.67 2.64
CA MET A 231 9.90 26.03 3.17
C MET A 231 10.76 27.06 2.42
N LEU A 232 11.98 26.68 2.03
CA LEU A 232 12.86 27.55 1.25
C LEU A 232 12.31 27.82 -0.16
N THR A 233 11.83 26.77 -0.84
CA THR A 233 11.26 26.91 -2.20
C THR A 233 9.85 27.47 -2.18
N GLN A 234 9.16 27.48 -1.03
CA GLN A 234 7.73 27.78 -0.89
C GLN A 234 6.84 26.93 -1.82
N ASN A 235 7.33 25.79 -2.26
CA ASN A 235 6.68 24.90 -3.20
C ASN A 235 6.30 23.57 -2.53
N TYR A 236 5.05 23.43 -2.16
CA TYR A 236 4.54 22.18 -1.57
C TYR A 236 4.39 21.04 -2.58
N GLY A 237 4.52 21.31 -3.88
CA GLY A 237 4.68 20.34 -4.97
C GLY A 237 6.12 19.94 -5.23
N TYR A 238 7.10 20.49 -4.49
CA TYR A 238 8.52 20.23 -4.66
C TYR A 238 8.84 18.74 -4.68
N ASN A 239 9.69 18.35 -5.62
CA ASN A 239 10.12 16.97 -5.82
C ASN A 239 11.62 16.96 -6.14
N PRO A 240 12.48 16.40 -5.28
CA PRO A 240 13.94 16.39 -5.53
C PRO A 240 14.37 15.34 -6.58
N ALA A 241 13.45 14.53 -7.10
CA ALA A 241 13.77 13.42 -8.00
C ALA A 241 13.72 13.77 -9.48
N TRP A 242 13.68 15.04 -9.85
CA TRP A 242 13.62 15.48 -11.24
C TRP A 242 14.51 16.69 -11.50
N GLY A 243 14.71 17.01 -12.76
CA GLY A 243 15.39 18.19 -13.23
C GLY A 243 15.24 18.36 -14.74
N LEU A 244 15.86 19.38 -15.28
CA LEU A 244 15.88 19.64 -16.73
C LEU A 244 17.11 18.98 -17.37
N GLN A 245 16.88 18.27 -18.47
CA GLN A 245 17.90 17.81 -19.39
C GLN A 245 17.66 18.46 -20.75
N SER A 246 18.59 19.30 -21.19
CA SER A 246 18.44 20.06 -22.45
C SER A 246 17.07 20.75 -22.54
N GLY A 247 16.61 21.33 -21.44
CA GLY A 247 15.33 22.03 -21.33
C GLY A 247 14.07 21.14 -21.23
N LYS A 248 14.22 19.81 -21.18
CA LYS A 248 13.08 18.87 -21.03
C LYS A 248 13.07 18.27 -19.62
N ALA A 249 11.90 18.17 -19.04
CA ALA A 249 11.74 17.53 -17.73
C ALA A 249 12.12 16.05 -17.76
N ARG A 250 13.01 15.66 -16.87
CA ARG A 250 13.46 14.27 -16.68
C ARG A 250 13.38 13.90 -15.20
N SER A 251 12.76 12.77 -14.90
CA SER A 251 12.71 12.21 -13.55
C SER A 251 13.74 11.08 -13.41
N SER A 252 14.43 11.03 -12.29
CA SER A 252 15.32 9.93 -11.92
C SER A 252 14.57 8.72 -11.36
N ARG A 253 13.35 8.92 -10.86
CA ARG A 253 12.53 7.91 -10.19
C ARG A 253 11.32 7.54 -11.06
N ILE A 254 11.47 6.51 -11.86
CA ILE A 254 10.41 6.00 -12.75
C ILE A 254 10.07 4.57 -12.35
N ASN A 255 8.82 4.32 -12.05
CA ASN A 255 8.28 2.98 -11.85
C ASN A 255 7.62 2.50 -13.15
N SER A 256 8.08 1.40 -13.68
CA SER A 256 7.48 0.68 -14.81
C SER A 256 6.91 -0.64 -14.33
N THR A 257 5.75 -1.01 -14.82
CA THR A 257 5.08 -2.27 -14.44
C THR A 257 4.35 -2.85 -15.64
N LEU A 258 4.52 -4.14 -15.86
CA LEU A 258 3.70 -4.96 -16.75
C LEU A 258 3.28 -6.20 -15.96
N ALA A 259 1.96 -6.46 -15.84
CA ALA A 259 1.48 -7.49 -14.94
C ALA A 259 0.31 -8.31 -15.53
N PRO A 260 0.56 -9.13 -16.56
CA PRO A 260 -0.44 -10.04 -17.06
C PRO A 260 -0.95 -10.96 -15.95
N THR A 261 -2.27 -11.08 -15.87
CA THR A 261 -2.97 -11.81 -14.83
C THR A 261 -4.09 -12.65 -15.41
N LEU A 262 -4.22 -13.88 -14.94
CA LEU A 262 -5.30 -14.79 -15.26
C LEU A 262 -5.90 -15.29 -13.96
N VAL A 263 -7.22 -15.18 -13.80
CA VAL A 263 -7.95 -15.77 -12.69
C VAL A 263 -9.12 -16.57 -13.22
N GLY A 264 -9.44 -17.67 -12.56
CA GLY A 264 -10.56 -18.52 -12.95
C GLY A 264 -11.11 -19.30 -11.79
N SER A 265 -12.37 -19.67 -11.89
CA SER A 265 -13.01 -20.56 -10.92
C SER A 265 -14.05 -21.44 -11.58
N TRP A 266 -14.18 -22.63 -11.05
CA TRP A 266 -15.17 -23.60 -11.40
C TRP A 266 -15.87 -24.09 -10.15
N GLN A 267 -17.20 -23.92 -10.12
CA GLN A 267 -18.03 -24.40 -9.04
C GLN A 267 -18.93 -25.48 -9.55
N ARG A 268 -19.13 -26.56 -8.76
CA ARG A 268 -19.99 -27.66 -9.06
C ARG A 268 -20.80 -28.06 -7.82
N ARG A 269 -22.11 -28.15 -7.97
CA ARG A 269 -22.98 -28.77 -6.96
C ARG A 269 -22.87 -30.29 -7.07
N LEU A 270 -22.29 -30.92 -6.03
CA LEU A 270 -22.09 -32.38 -5.99
C LEU A 270 -23.35 -33.13 -5.50
N GLY A 271 -24.18 -32.45 -4.75
CA GLY A 271 -25.41 -33.00 -4.21
C GLY A 271 -26.37 -31.92 -3.74
N MET A 272 -27.38 -32.29 -2.95
CA MET A 272 -28.34 -31.32 -2.42
C MET A 272 -27.68 -30.35 -1.39
N TRP A 273 -26.69 -30.81 -0.67
CA TRP A 273 -26.07 -30.09 0.46
C TRP A 273 -24.62 -29.73 0.29
N THR A 274 -23.95 -30.20 -0.78
CA THR A 274 -22.52 -30.02 -0.96
C THR A 274 -22.22 -29.36 -2.28
N THR A 275 -21.45 -28.30 -2.22
CA THR A 275 -20.87 -27.58 -3.35
C THR A 275 -19.34 -27.66 -3.29
N MET A 276 -18.70 -27.97 -4.41
CA MET A 276 -17.26 -27.94 -4.61
C MET A 276 -16.90 -26.73 -5.44
N ARG A 277 -15.83 -26.05 -5.09
CA ARG A 277 -15.27 -24.94 -5.86
C ARG A 277 -13.76 -25.13 -6.03
N LEU A 278 -13.30 -24.98 -7.26
CA LEU A 278 -11.88 -24.94 -7.63
C LEU A 278 -11.59 -23.55 -8.18
N SER A 279 -10.67 -22.83 -7.56
CA SER A 279 -10.31 -21.48 -7.96
C SER A 279 -8.80 -21.37 -8.14
N ALA A 280 -8.36 -20.58 -9.12
CA ALA A 280 -6.95 -20.40 -9.43
C ALA A 280 -6.66 -18.95 -9.82
N ALA A 281 -5.45 -18.48 -9.48
CA ALA A 281 -4.90 -17.22 -9.93
C ALA A 281 -3.44 -17.42 -10.40
N MET A 282 -3.12 -16.79 -11.51
CA MET A 282 -1.78 -16.67 -12.05
C MET A 282 -1.49 -15.19 -12.28
N GLU A 283 -0.52 -14.64 -11.58
CA GLU A 283 -0.10 -13.25 -11.70
C GLU A 283 1.40 -13.23 -12.01
N VAL A 284 1.76 -12.67 -13.14
CA VAL A 284 3.15 -12.46 -13.55
C VAL A 284 3.40 -10.95 -13.58
N GLU A 285 4.40 -10.49 -12.85
CA GLU A 285 4.72 -9.06 -12.80
C GLU A 285 6.17 -8.82 -13.19
N ARG A 286 6.40 -7.86 -14.07
CA ARG A 286 7.70 -7.29 -14.37
C ARG A 286 7.69 -5.85 -13.92
N ARG A 287 8.44 -5.54 -12.86
CA ARG A 287 8.55 -4.21 -12.28
C ARG A 287 9.96 -3.69 -12.43
N GLY A 288 10.09 -2.45 -12.86
CA GLY A 288 11.34 -1.69 -12.84
C GLY A 288 11.18 -0.42 -12.01
N ARG A 289 12.22 -0.06 -11.26
CA ARG A 289 12.31 1.20 -10.51
C ARG A 289 13.65 1.83 -10.79
N THR A 290 13.64 2.96 -11.51
CA THR A 290 14.89 3.67 -11.77
C THR A 290 15.33 4.49 -10.56
N ALA A 291 16.61 4.69 -10.43
CA ALA A 291 17.24 5.58 -9.46
C ALA A 291 18.53 6.14 -10.05
N LEU A 292 18.81 7.41 -9.75
CA LEU A 292 20.11 8.00 -10.02
C LEU A 292 21.10 7.48 -8.98
N SER A 293 22.24 6.97 -9.44
CA SER A 293 23.32 6.43 -8.64
C SER A 293 24.65 7.10 -9.04
N TRP A 294 25.64 7.02 -8.17
CA TRP A 294 26.97 7.59 -8.38
C TRP A 294 28.04 6.71 -7.77
N CYS A 295 29.26 6.82 -8.32
CA CYS A 295 30.45 6.10 -7.91
C CYS A 295 31.55 7.10 -7.63
N ASP A 296 32.12 7.08 -6.43
CA ASP A 296 33.21 7.97 -6.00
C ASP A 296 32.96 9.46 -6.31
N ALA A 297 31.72 9.87 -6.26
CA ALA A 297 31.24 11.19 -6.59
C ALA A 297 30.26 11.71 -5.55
N MET A 298 30.04 13.02 -5.52
CA MET A 298 29.10 13.65 -4.60
C MET A 298 27.66 13.28 -4.97
N SER A 299 26.78 13.27 -3.98
CA SER A 299 25.34 13.03 -4.22
C SER A 299 24.79 13.99 -5.27
N ALA A 300 24.11 13.46 -6.27
CA ALA A 300 23.42 14.27 -7.29
C ALA A 300 21.98 14.66 -6.90
N VAL A 301 21.53 14.30 -5.69
CA VAL A 301 20.18 14.59 -5.21
C VAL A 301 20.18 15.95 -4.52
N PRO A 302 19.37 16.91 -4.98
CA PRO A 302 19.43 18.30 -4.51
C PRO A 302 19.09 18.47 -3.03
N ASP A 303 18.22 17.66 -2.44
CA ASP A 303 17.86 17.70 -1.01
C ASP A 303 18.77 16.84 -0.12
N ASN A 304 19.98 16.52 -0.58
CA ASN A 304 21.01 15.97 0.28
C ASN A 304 21.39 17.00 1.36
N TYR A 305 21.61 16.53 2.58
CA TYR A 305 21.89 17.42 3.73
C TYR A 305 23.05 18.38 3.49
N ARG A 306 24.06 17.99 2.67
CA ARG A 306 25.22 18.85 2.33
C ARG A 306 24.87 20.04 1.45
N TYR A 307 23.71 20.05 0.81
CA TYR A 307 23.23 21.14 -0.05
C TYR A 307 22.14 21.98 0.61
N LEU A 308 21.83 21.70 1.89
CA LEU A 308 20.86 22.47 2.65
C LEU A 308 21.56 23.49 3.56
N PRO A 309 21.03 24.71 3.70
CA PRO A 309 21.59 25.76 4.54
C PRO A 309 21.84 25.34 6.00
N SER A 310 20.97 24.54 6.57
CA SER A 310 21.05 24.07 7.96
C SER A 310 22.26 23.17 8.25
N TYR A 311 22.96 22.70 7.25
CA TYR A 311 24.18 21.91 7.42
C TYR A 311 25.40 22.77 7.77
N TYR A 312 25.45 24.00 7.27
CA TYR A 312 26.59 24.88 7.41
C TYR A 312 26.55 25.66 8.71
N THR A 313 27.68 25.72 9.41
CA THR A 313 27.88 26.54 10.60
C THR A 313 28.42 27.94 10.24
N ASP A 314 28.93 28.12 9.02
CA ASP A 314 29.35 29.39 8.47
C ASP A 314 28.15 30.20 7.97
N ASP A 315 27.95 31.40 8.54
CA ASP A 315 26.81 32.25 8.21
C ASP A 315 26.82 32.73 6.74
N ASP A 316 27.98 32.90 6.12
CA ASP A 316 28.05 33.35 4.73
C ASP A 316 27.64 32.24 3.75
N ALA A 317 28.15 31.03 3.94
CA ALA A 317 27.79 29.88 3.13
C ALA A 317 26.28 29.49 3.31
N SER A 318 25.80 29.52 4.55
CA SER A 318 24.38 29.27 4.85
C SER A 318 23.49 30.32 4.20
N ARG A 319 23.86 31.58 4.19
CA ARG A 319 23.10 32.67 3.56
C ARG A 319 23.05 32.53 2.04
N GLU A 320 24.20 32.27 1.40
CA GLU A 320 24.29 32.08 -0.05
C GLU A 320 23.37 30.91 -0.51
N LEU A 321 23.44 29.78 0.17
CA LEU A 321 22.59 28.66 -0.13
C LEU A 321 21.11 28.99 0.12
N THR A 322 20.79 29.69 1.21
CA THR A 322 19.40 30.11 1.50
C THR A 322 18.83 30.97 0.37
N GLU A 323 19.62 31.89 -0.16
CA GLU A 323 19.22 32.72 -1.30
C GLU A 323 19.04 31.88 -2.55
N ALA A 324 19.98 30.99 -2.88
CA ALA A 324 19.88 30.10 -4.05
C ALA A 324 18.60 29.26 -4.01
N TRP A 325 18.28 28.66 -2.86
CA TRP A 325 17.06 27.89 -2.67
C TRP A 325 15.79 28.74 -2.79
N ARG A 326 15.77 29.95 -2.20
CA ARG A 326 14.63 30.87 -2.26
C ARG A 326 14.35 31.39 -3.66
N TYR A 327 15.40 31.59 -4.45
CA TYR A 327 15.25 31.99 -5.86
C TYR A 327 14.98 30.82 -6.80
N ASN A 328 14.82 29.60 -6.26
CA ASN A 328 14.65 28.37 -7.06
C ASN A 328 15.75 28.20 -8.11
N ASP A 329 17.00 28.49 -7.74
CA ASP A 329 18.13 28.24 -8.62
C ASP A 329 18.18 26.74 -8.95
N VAL A 330 17.99 26.42 -10.24
CA VAL A 330 17.85 25.04 -10.73
C VAL A 330 19.08 24.19 -10.43
N ARG A 331 20.25 24.78 -10.25
CA ARG A 331 21.49 24.07 -9.90
C ARG A 331 21.44 23.46 -8.49
N TYR A 332 20.67 24.05 -7.59
CA TYR A 332 20.54 23.61 -6.20
C TYR A 332 19.21 22.93 -5.90
N THR A 333 18.14 23.27 -6.63
CA THR A 333 16.79 22.78 -6.34
C THR A 333 16.36 21.61 -7.21
N GLN A 334 17.11 21.27 -8.26
CA GLN A 334 16.81 20.21 -9.21
C GLN A 334 18.05 19.34 -9.49
N ILE A 335 17.82 18.16 -10.06
CA ILE A 335 18.94 17.35 -10.59
C ILE A 335 19.53 18.04 -11.82
N ALA A 336 20.80 18.41 -11.75
CA ALA A 336 21.54 19.07 -12.83
C ALA A 336 22.00 18.05 -13.89
N TRP A 337 21.06 17.46 -14.63
CA TRP A 337 21.32 16.38 -15.58
C TRP A 337 22.45 16.69 -16.58
N ASP A 338 22.47 17.88 -17.15
CA ASP A 338 23.47 18.27 -18.14
C ASP A 338 24.88 18.32 -17.53
N GLU A 339 25.02 18.68 -16.26
CA GLU A 339 26.28 18.64 -15.52
C GLU A 339 26.74 17.20 -15.25
N LEU A 340 25.82 16.29 -14.93
CA LEU A 340 26.12 14.87 -14.74
C LEU A 340 26.66 14.24 -16.04
N TYR A 341 26.04 14.56 -17.17
CA TYR A 341 26.56 14.16 -18.47
C TYR A 341 27.96 14.72 -18.75
N HIS A 342 28.17 16.00 -18.48
CA HIS A 342 29.48 16.65 -18.65
C HIS A 342 30.53 15.97 -17.80
N THR A 343 30.23 15.70 -16.52
CA THR A 343 31.14 15.02 -15.60
C THR A 343 31.57 13.66 -16.13
N ASN A 344 30.62 12.85 -16.65
CA ASN A 344 30.95 11.56 -17.23
C ASN A 344 31.80 11.67 -18.52
N LEU A 345 31.53 12.63 -19.39
CA LEU A 345 32.22 12.81 -20.65
C LEU A 345 33.68 13.21 -20.49
N ILE A 346 34.02 13.87 -19.40
CA ILE A 346 35.41 14.29 -19.11
C ILE A 346 36.22 13.21 -18.39
N GLN A 347 35.64 12.10 -17.97
CA GLN A 347 36.37 10.99 -17.36
C GLN A 347 37.30 10.34 -18.39
N SER A 348 38.58 10.33 -18.09
CA SER A 348 39.64 9.88 -19.01
C SER A 348 39.57 8.39 -19.29
N ASP A 349 39.12 7.59 -18.34
CA ASP A 349 38.96 6.13 -18.43
C ASP A 349 37.62 5.70 -19.03
N GLY A 350 36.67 6.64 -19.17
CA GLY A 350 35.34 6.39 -19.66
C GLY A 350 34.40 5.70 -18.67
N HIS A 351 34.79 5.58 -17.39
CA HIS A 351 33.98 5.05 -16.33
C HIS A 351 32.85 6.04 -15.93
N ALA A 352 31.68 5.52 -15.60
CA ALA A 352 30.54 6.32 -15.16
C ALA A 352 30.73 6.76 -13.70
N ALA A 353 30.88 8.07 -13.47
CA ALA A 353 30.77 8.66 -12.13
C ALA A 353 29.30 8.75 -11.70
N TYR A 354 28.40 9.03 -12.64
CA TYR A 354 26.95 9.06 -12.45
C TYR A 354 26.26 8.19 -13.48
N PHE A 355 25.22 7.48 -13.07
CA PHE A 355 24.41 6.64 -13.97
C PHE A 355 23.00 6.44 -13.42
N VAL A 356 22.09 6.01 -14.26
CA VAL A 356 20.75 5.61 -13.86
C VAL A 356 20.68 4.09 -13.76
N GLU A 357 20.41 3.58 -12.58
CA GLU A 357 20.14 2.16 -12.37
C GLU A 357 18.64 1.86 -12.46
N ASN A 358 18.31 0.64 -12.87
CA ASN A 358 16.95 0.12 -12.82
C ASN A 358 16.92 -1.12 -11.94
N ARG A 359 16.31 -0.99 -10.76
CA ARG A 359 16.06 -2.11 -9.83
C ARG A 359 14.83 -2.85 -10.29
N ARG A 360 15.03 -4.06 -10.79
CA ARG A 360 13.97 -4.89 -11.36
C ARG A 360 13.54 -5.99 -10.40
N THR A 361 12.23 -6.22 -10.36
CA THR A 361 11.63 -7.35 -9.68
C THR A 361 10.71 -8.07 -10.66
N ASN A 362 11.05 -9.30 -11.01
CA ASN A 362 10.22 -10.17 -11.83
C ASN A 362 9.55 -11.20 -10.90
N SER A 363 8.26 -11.02 -10.69
CA SER A 363 7.45 -11.84 -9.79
C SER A 363 6.58 -12.82 -10.56
N GLN A 364 6.44 -14.01 -10.02
CA GLN A 364 5.50 -15.04 -10.47
C GLN A 364 4.72 -15.51 -9.23
N HIS A 365 3.43 -15.36 -9.26
CA HIS A 365 2.53 -15.78 -8.19
C HIS A 365 1.47 -16.71 -8.77
N TYR A 366 1.42 -17.91 -8.25
CA TYR A 366 0.43 -18.94 -8.58
C TYR A 366 -0.28 -19.33 -7.31
N ALA A 367 -1.60 -19.24 -7.32
CA ALA A 367 -2.42 -19.64 -6.20
C ALA A 367 -3.56 -20.55 -6.67
N LEU A 368 -3.80 -21.59 -5.91
CA LEU A 368 -4.85 -22.60 -6.16
C LEU A 368 -5.61 -22.83 -4.86
N ASN A 369 -6.93 -22.92 -4.95
CA ASN A 369 -7.79 -23.28 -3.83
C ASN A 369 -8.81 -24.30 -4.29
N LEU A 370 -8.98 -25.38 -3.52
CA LEU A 370 -10.06 -26.35 -3.64
C LEU A 370 -10.83 -26.35 -2.34
N ASP A 371 -12.08 -25.93 -2.38
CA ASP A 371 -12.94 -25.87 -1.21
C ASP A 371 -14.28 -26.56 -1.43
N PHE A 372 -14.87 -26.95 -0.33
CA PHE A 372 -16.18 -27.57 -0.23
C PHE A 372 -17.00 -26.81 0.79
N THR A 373 -18.23 -26.50 0.44
CA THR A 373 -19.24 -25.96 1.38
C THR A 373 -20.31 -27.02 1.54
N THR A 374 -20.58 -27.45 2.77
CA THR A 374 -21.49 -28.53 3.08
C THR A 374 -22.42 -28.16 4.24
N LEU A 375 -23.71 -28.25 4.05
CA LEU A 375 -24.66 -28.10 5.14
C LEU A 375 -24.88 -29.50 5.80
N PHE A 376 -24.45 -29.61 7.06
CA PHE A 376 -24.57 -30.86 7.83
C PHE A 376 -25.24 -30.58 9.16
N ARG A 377 -26.45 -31.14 9.35
CA ARG A 377 -27.27 -31.06 10.58
C ARG A 377 -27.48 -29.62 11.06
N GLY A 378 -27.69 -28.67 10.16
CA GLY A 378 -27.90 -27.27 10.49
C GLY A 378 -26.58 -26.46 10.74
N VAL A 379 -25.44 -27.10 10.57
CA VAL A 379 -24.13 -26.44 10.57
C VAL A 379 -23.67 -26.26 9.12
N ASP A 380 -23.33 -25.02 8.75
CA ASP A 380 -22.68 -24.75 7.47
C ASP A 380 -21.16 -24.89 7.66
N ILE A 381 -20.57 -25.86 6.95
CA ILE A 381 -19.16 -26.20 7.07
C ILE A 381 -18.48 -25.90 5.74
N GLU A 382 -17.56 -24.96 5.74
CA GLU A 382 -16.65 -24.69 4.64
C GLU A 382 -15.27 -25.25 4.99
N TYR A 383 -14.66 -26.02 4.09
CA TYR A 383 -13.32 -26.58 4.30
C TYR A 383 -12.58 -26.73 2.98
N GLY A 384 -11.27 -26.60 3.01
CA GLY A 384 -10.48 -26.64 1.78
C GLY A 384 -9.00 -26.71 1.99
N LEU A 385 -8.32 -26.78 0.83
CA LEU A 385 -6.87 -26.79 0.69
C LEU A 385 -6.46 -25.63 -0.21
N ARG A 386 -5.49 -24.86 0.23
CA ARG A 386 -4.85 -23.77 -0.53
C ARG A 386 -3.39 -24.10 -0.80
N ALA A 387 -2.91 -23.79 -2.00
CA ALA A 387 -1.49 -23.85 -2.35
C ALA A 387 -1.09 -22.54 -3.02
N VAL A 388 0.02 -21.99 -2.57
CA VAL A 388 0.58 -20.73 -3.11
C VAL A 388 2.05 -20.94 -3.42
N LEU A 389 2.44 -20.62 -4.65
CA LEU A 389 3.83 -20.56 -5.09
C LEU A 389 4.13 -19.12 -5.50
N ARG A 390 5.11 -18.51 -4.84
CA ARG A 390 5.63 -17.19 -5.18
C ARG A 390 7.11 -17.28 -5.48
N SER A 391 7.55 -16.61 -6.54
CA SER A 391 8.93 -16.58 -6.98
C SER A 391 9.26 -15.17 -7.47
N ASP A 392 10.10 -14.47 -6.73
CA ASP A 392 10.49 -13.09 -7.00
C ASP A 392 11.99 -13.06 -7.32
N ARG A 393 12.34 -12.62 -8.54
CA ARG A 393 13.73 -12.39 -8.94
C ARG A 393 14.04 -10.91 -8.89
N TYR A 394 15.06 -10.56 -8.13
CA TYR A 394 15.55 -9.20 -7.91
C TYR A 394 16.91 -9.04 -8.57
N PHE A 395 17.07 -8.00 -9.39
CA PHE A 395 18.32 -7.70 -10.07
C PHE A 395 18.39 -6.22 -10.44
N LYS A 396 19.61 -5.73 -10.63
CA LYS A 396 19.86 -4.40 -11.17
C LYS A 396 20.26 -4.46 -12.63
N VAL A 397 19.86 -3.45 -13.38
CA VAL A 397 20.24 -3.23 -14.79
C VAL A 397 20.75 -1.81 -14.93
N VAL A 398 21.79 -1.61 -15.69
CA VAL A 398 22.24 -0.29 -16.11
C VAL A 398 21.20 0.28 -17.07
N GLU A 399 20.47 1.32 -16.67
CA GLU A 399 19.40 1.92 -17.49
C GLU A 399 19.96 2.98 -18.46
N ASP A 400 20.90 3.82 -17.97
CA ASP A 400 21.51 4.92 -18.75
C ASP A 400 22.85 5.27 -18.11
N LEU A 401 23.91 5.27 -18.90
CA LEU A 401 25.27 5.62 -18.47
C LEU A 401 25.55 7.13 -18.46
N LEU A 402 24.56 7.96 -18.80
CA LEU A 402 24.68 9.42 -18.84
C LEU A 402 25.93 9.89 -19.63
N GLY A 403 26.21 9.27 -20.78
CA GLY A 403 27.31 9.62 -21.68
C GLY A 403 28.63 8.94 -21.37
N ALA A 404 28.78 8.18 -20.29
CA ALA A 404 29.96 7.36 -20.05
C ALA A 404 30.00 6.14 -20.99
N ARG A 405 31.15 5.49 -21.09
CA ARG A 405 31.35 4.32 -21.95
C ARG A 405 30.92 3.02 -21.27
N HIS A 406 31.15 2.91 -19.97
CA HIS A 406 30.87 1.72 -19.17
C HIS A 406 30.73 2.06 -17.68
N LEU A 407 30.15 1.14 -16.93
CA LEU A 407 30.14 1.08 -15.47
C LEU A 407 31.01 -0.09 -15.04
N LEU A 408 31.84 0.08 -14.02
CA LEU A 408 32.53 -1.04 -13.39
C LEU A 408 31.58 -1.78 -12.45
N ASP A 409 31.42 -3.09 -12.59
CA ASP A 409 30.59 -3.92 -11.69
C ASP A 409 31.37 -4.32 -10.45
N ILE A 410 31.65 -3.33 -9.62
CA ILE A 410 32.37 -3.45 -8.34
C ILE A 410 31.52 -2.92 -7.18
N ASP A 411 31.90 -3.31 -5.99
CA ASP A 411 31.36 -2.74 -4.77
C ASP A 411 32.20 -1.52 -4.36
N TYR A 412 31.64 -0.33 -4.51
CA TYR A 412 32.31 0.94 -4.21
C TYR A 412 32.37 1.29 -2.72
N PHE A 413 31.73 0.47 -1.87
CA PHE A 413 31.62 0.70 -0.44
C PHE A 413 32.39 -0.35 0.39
N VAL A 414 33.30 -1.09 -0.26
CA VAL A 414 34.20 -2.00 0.44
C VAL A 414 35.14 -1.22 1.37
N ARG A 415 35.33 -1.71 2.61
CA ARG A 415 36.24 -1.09 3.59
C ARG A 415 37.64 -0.97 3.01
N ASP A 416 38.25 0.20 3.21
CA ASP A 416 39.62 0.51 2.82
C ASP A 416 40.61 -0.06 3.86
N ASP A 417 40.60 -1.38 4.02
CA ASP A 417 41.59 -2.10 4.81
C ASP A 417 42.27 -3.19 3.98
N ALA A 418 43.42 -3.68 4.45
CA ALA A 418 44.23 -4.67 3.73
C ALA A 418 43.49 -5.99 3.48
N THR A 419 42.44 -6.30 4.23
CA THR A 419 41.65 -7.54 4.13
C THR A 419 40.63 -7.48 2.99
N TYR A 420 40.04 -6.31 2.76
CA TYR A 420 38.91 -6.14 1.84
C TYR A 420 39.26 -5.32 0.58
N ALA A 421 40.32 -4.49 0.58
CA ALA A 421 40.69 -3.58 -0.51
C ALA A 421 40.78 -4.24 -1.90
N THR A 422 40.94 -5.54 -1.97
CA THR A 422 41.00 -6.30 -3.24
C THR A 422 39.74 -7.12 -3.53
N LYS A 423 38.76 -7.14 -2.63
CA LYS A 423 37.57 -8.02 -2.72
C LYS A 423 36.32 -7.24 -3.09
N TYR A 424 36.32 -6.65 -4.25
CA TYR A 424 35.28 -5.70 -4.65
C TYR A 424 34.37 -6.15 -5.81
N ARG A 425 34.65 -7.29 -6.47
CA ARG A 425 33.84 -7.73 -7.61
C ARG A 425 32.45 -8.19 -7.16
N ASN A 426 31.42 -7.66 -7.82
CA ASN A 426 30.04 -8.05 -7.57
C ASN A 426 29.71 -9.45 -8.13
N ASN A 427 30.43 -9.88 -9.15
CA ASN A 427 30.19 -11.19 -9.77
C ASN A 427 31.47 -11.84 -10.27
N LEU A 428 31.96 -12.85 -9.57
CA LEU A 428 33.13 -13.64 -10.00
C LEU A 428 32.83 -14.54 -11.21
N GLN A 429 31.56 -14.82 -11.50
CA GLN A 429 31.16 -15.61 -12.67
C GLN A 429 31.14 -14.79 -13.97
N ALA A 430 31.21 -13.44 -13.85
CA ALA A 430 31.26 -12.58 -15.03
C ALA A 430 32.67 -12.59 -15.67
N THR A 431 32.70 -12.67 -16.99
CA THR A 431 33.95 -12.64 -17.77
C THR A 431 34.52 -11.22 -17.89
N LYS A 432 33.68 -10.21 -17.83
CA LYS A 432 34.03 -8.79 -17.89
C LYS A 432 33.63 -8.07 -16.61
N LEU A 433 34.42 -7.09 -16.22
CA LEU A 433 34.12 -6.21 -15.10
C LEU A 433 33.26 -5.02 -15.53
N GLU A 434 33.32 -4.66 -16.80
CA GLU A 434 32.61 -3.53 -17.40
C GLU A 434 31.17 -3.95 -17.73
N ALA A 435 30.22 -3.13 -17.32
CA ALA A 435 28.81 -3.27 -17.64
C ALA A 435 28.34 -2.13 -18.56
N SER A 436 27.60 -2.47 -19.59
CA SER A 436 26.99 -1.57 -20.57
C SER A 436 25.52 -1.38 -20.26
N GLU A 437 24.85 -0.45 -20.94
CA GLU A 437 23.41 -0.28 -20.82
C GLU A 437 22.66 -1.59 -21.15
N GLY A 438 21.74 -1.96 -20.28
CA GLY A 438 21.00 -3.22 -20.36
C GLY A 438 21.64 -4.40 -19.64
N ASP A 439 22.91 -4.34 -19.26
CA ASP A 439 23.58 -5.39 -18.52
C ASP A 439 23.14 -5.46 -17.05
N HIS A 440 23.18 -6.67 -16.50
CA HIS A 440 22.98 -6.88 -15.06
C HIS A 440 24.25 -6.50 -14.30
N PHE A 441 24.09 -5.83 -13.17
CA PHE A 441 25.20 -5.47 -12.29
C PHE A 441 24.76 -5.48 -10.82
N GLY A 442 25.72 -5.40 -9.91
CA GLY A 442 25.51 -5.27 -8.49
C GLY A 442 24.97 -6.54 -7.83
N TYR A 443 23.75 -6.94 -8.12
CA TYR A 443 23.15 -8.17 -7.60
C TYR A 443 22.13 -8.79 -8.56
N ASP A 444 22.00 -10.11 -8.47
CA ASP A 444 20.95 -10.91 -9.11
C ASP A 444 20.64 -12.12 -8.23
N TYR A 445 19.44 -12.17 -7.68
CA TYR A 445 18.98 -13.25 -6.82
C TYR A 445 17.47 -13.49 -6.93
N ARG A 446 17.04 -14.65 -6.45
CA ARG A 446 15.63 -15.04 -6.43
C ARG A 446 15.24 -15.50 -5.03
N LEU A 447 14.10 -15.05 -4.55
CA LEU A 447 13.40 -15.60 -3.40
C LEU A 447 12.25 -16.47 -3.88
N SER A 448 12.14 -17.67 -3.35
CA SER A 448 11.05 -18.59 -3.67
C SER A 448 10.34 -19.00 -2.40
N GLN A 449 9.02 -18.91 -2.40
CA GLN A 449 8.14 -19.27 -1.30
C GLN A 449 7.11 -20.27 -1.80
N PHE A 450 6.95 -21.37 -1.12
CA PHE A 450 5.88 -22.34 -1.33
C PHE A 450 5.11 -22.51 -0.03
N ALA A 451 3.80 -22.29 -0.08
CA ALA A 451 2.93 -22.45 1.08
C ALA A 451 1.76 -23.37 0.73
N VAL A 452 1.41 -24.23 1.65
CA VAL A 452 0.22 -25.08 1.60
C VAL A 452 -0.54 -24.91 2.91
N SER A 453 -1.84 -24.69 2.84
CA SER A 453 -2.70 -24.64 4.03
C SER A 453 -3.96 -25.49 3.87
N GLY A 454 -4.40 -26.06 4.99
CA GLY A 454 -5.70 -26.65 5.17
C GLY A 454 -6.54 -25.80 6.10
N TYR A 455 -7.76 -25.49 5.74
CA TYR A 455 -8.64 -24.66 6.56
C TYR A 455 -10.04 -25.25 6.69
N GLY A 456 -10.72 -24.86 7.77
CA GLY A 456 -12.12 -25.19 8.03
C GLY A 456 -12.82 -24.07 8.76
N VAL A 457 -14.06 -23.79 8.37
CA VAL A 457 -14.96 -22.82 9.01
C VAL A 457 -16.28 -23.51 9.28
N ALA A 458 -16.74 -23.48 10.50
CA ALA A 458 -18.05 -23.96 10.89
C ALA A 458 -18.91 -22.77 11.33
N ARG A 459 -20.11 -22.65 10.76
CA ARG A 459 -21.12 -21.64 11.10
C ARG A 459 -22.38 -22.33 11.56
N TRP A 460 -22.91 -21.91 12.71
CA TRP A 460 -24.15 -22.48 13.27
C TRP A 460 -24.95 -21.43 14.00
N GLN A 461 -26.27 -21.65 14.02
CA GLN A 461 -27.20 -20.81 14.75
C GLN A 461 -27.72 -21.56 15.99
N LYS A 462 -27.76 -20.86 17.11
CA LYS A 462 -28.35 -21.35 18.35
C LYS A 462 -28.90 -20.18 19.17
N TRP A 463 -30.18 -20.28 19.62
CA TRP A 463 -30.86 -19.25 20.44
C TRP A 463 -30.83 -17.83 19.83
N ASP A 464 -31.16 -17.71 18.55
CA ASP A 464 -31.12 -16.45 17.80
C ASP A 464 -29.73 -15.79 17.73
N MET A 465 -28.69 -16.55 18.01
CA MET A 465 -27.29 -16.15 17.89
C MET A 465 -26.61 -16.95 16.79
N ASP A 466 -25.80 -16.29 16.03
CA ASP A 466 -24.96 -16.91 15.00
C ASP A 466 -23.53 -17.02 15.51
N PHE A 467 -22.90 -18.16 15.30
CA PHE A 467 -21.52 -18.44 15.71
C PHE A 467 -20.70 -18.87 14.51
N GLU A 468 -19.48 -18.45 14.48
CA GLU A 468 -18.46 -18.91 13.52
C GLU A 468 -17.21 -19.34 14.27
N LEU A 469 -16.67 -20.48 13.88
CA LEU A 469 -15.34 -20.97 14.32
C LEU A 469 -14.54 -21.33 13.09
N GLY A 470 -13.37 -20.73 12.95
CA GLY A 470 -12.47 -20.97 11.81
C GLY A 470 -11.07 -21.35 12.28
N VAL A 471 -10.45 -22.28 11.56
CA VAL A 471 -9.09 -22.75 11.77
C VAL A 471 -8.37 -22.81 10.43
N ASP A 472 -7.12 -22.31 10.36
CA ASP A 472 -6.22 -22.48 9.22
C ASP A 472 -4.87 -22.96 9.75
N LEU A 473 -4.37 -24.03 9.17
CA LEU A 473 -3.06 -24.58 9.46
C LEU A 473 -2.25 -24.63 8.17
N SER A 474 -1.07 -24.03 8.20
CA SER A 474 -0.26 -23.91 7.00
C SER A 474 1.20 -24.30 7.24
N THR A 475 1.87 -24.63 6.16
CA THR A 475 3.33 -24.78 6.11
C THR A 475 3.86 -23.89 5.00
N THR A 476 4.92 -23.16 5.33
CA THR A 476 5.56 -22.24 4.38
C THR A 476 7.04 -22.56 4.30
N THR A 477 7.54 -22.80 3.09
CA THR A 477 8.96 -23.06 2.82
C THR A 477 9.51 -21.91 1.99
N ILE A 478 10.60 -21.31 2.45
CA ILE A 478 11.25 -20.16 1.80
C ILE A 478 12.71 -20.45 1.56
N ASN A 479 13.22 -20.09 0.39
CA ASN A 479 14.64 -20.18 0.07
C ASN A 479 15.08 -19.05 -0.85
N ARG A 480 16.38 -18.74 -0.81
CA ARG A 480 17.06 -17.81 -1.70
C ARG A 480 17.90 -18.56 -2.73
N ARG A 481 18.03 -18.03 -3.93
CA ARG A 481 19.01 -18.46 -4.93
C ARG A 481 19.75 -17.25 -5.48
N GLY A 482 21.06 -17.16 -5.20
CA GLY A 482 21.95 -16.18 -5.82
C GLY A 482 22.40 -16.62 -7.21
N TYR A 483 22.40 -15.68 -8.16
CA TYR A 483 22.93 -15.85 -9.51
C TYR A 483 24.28 -15.14 -9.69
N PHE A 484 24.63 -14.23 -8.80
CA PHE A 484 25.92 -13.58 -8.71
C PHE A 484 26.74 -14.21 -7.60
N GLU A 485 28.03 -14.42 -7.85
CA GLU A 485 29.01 -14.82 -6.87
C GLU A 485 29.82 -13.60 -6.44
N LYS A 486 29.45 -13.03 -5.30
CA LYS A 486 30.12 -11.88 -4.71
C LYS A 486 31.51 -12.27 -4.19
N GLU A 487 32.53 -11.48 -4.48
CA GLU A 487 33.90 -11.74 -4.02
C GLU A 487 34.02 -11.69 -2.48
N LEU A 488 33.31 -10.76 -1.83
CA LEU A 488 33.20 -10.68 -0.37
C LEU A 488 32.59 -11.95 0.25
N PHE A 489 31.62 -12.55 -0.43
CA PHE A 489 30.90 -13.74 0.01
C PHE A 489 31.01 -14.88 -0.99
N ALA A 490 32.24 -15.26 -1.34
CA ALA A 490 32.52 -16.22 -2.39
C ALA A 490 31.87 -17.61 -2.18
N ALA A 491 31.79 -18.36 -3.26
CA ALA A 491 31.21 -19.71 -3.33
C ALA A 491 29.73 -19.71 -2.87
N ASN A 492 29.32 -20.74 -2.14
CA ASN A 492 27.95 -20.96 -1.70
C ASN A 492 27.46 -19.96 -0.63
N ARG A 493 28.30 -19.03 -0.18
CA ARG A 493 27.85 -17.94 0.71
C ARG A 493 26.97 -16.93 -0.01
N SER A 494 27.16 -16.68 -1.31
CA SER A 494 26.35 -15.76 -2.14
C SER A 494 25.72 -16.44 -3.34
N PHE A 495 26.43 -17.38 -3.98
CA PHE A 495 26.01 -18.07 -5.18
C PHE A 495 25.21 -19.33 -4.88
N GLY A 496 24.27 -19.70 -5.76
CA GLY A 496 23.48 -20.92 -5.64
C GLY A 496 22.32 -20.81 -4.63
N ARG A 497 21.87 -21.95 -4.12
CA ARG A 497 20.66 -22.05 -3.28
C ARG A 497 21.03 -22.01 -1.80
N SER A 498 20.35 -21.19 -1.03
CA SER A 498 20.44 -21.16 0.42
C SER A 498 19.79 -22.39 1.06
N ARG A 499 20.03 -22.57 2.36
CA ARG A 499 19.20 -23.45 3.19
C ARG A 499 17.73 -22.97 3.11
N ALA A 500 16.81 -23.93 3.05
CA ALA A 500 15.38 -23.64 3.12
C ALA A 500 14.96 -23.38 4.58
N VAL A 501 14.15 -22.36 4.79
CA VAL A 501 13.47 -22.08 6.06
C VAL A 501 12.06 -22.61 5.95
N MET A 502 11.65 -23.43 6.93
CA MET A 502 10.29 -23.96 7.02
C MET A 502 9.60 -23.40 8.27
N LEU A 503 8.44 -22.82 8.09
CA LEU A 503 7.62 -22.21 9.12
C LEU A 503 6.22 -22.82 9.11
N PHE A 504 5.55 -22.81 10.26
CA PHE A 504 4.22 -23.42 10.44
C PHE A 504 3.21 -22.38 10.96
N PRO A 505 2.74 -21.44 10.10
CA PRO A 505 1.69 -20.53 10.47
C PRO A 505 0.41 -21.25 10.87
N ALA A 506 -0.29 -20.70 11.85
CA ALA A 506 -1.59 -21.20 12.29
C ALA A 506 -2.51 -20.04 12.67
N ARG A 507 -3.81 -20.19 12.42
CA ARG A 507 -4.82 -19.18 12.72
C ARG A 507 -6.04 -19.82 13.33
N LEU A 508 -6.62 -19.13 14.29
CA LEU A 508 -7.87 -19.47 14.95
C LEU A 508 -8.71 -18.21 15.04
N ASN A 509 -9.92 -18.26 14.52
CA ASN A 509 -10.90 -17.19 14.70
C ASN A 509 -12.18 -17.70 15.32
N PHE A 510 -12.82 -16.85 16.10
CA PHE A 510 -14.15 -17.06 16.64
C PHE A 510 -14.94 -15.79 16.44
N ALA A 511 -16.18 -15.91 15.96
CA ALA A 511 -17.12 -14.80 15.84
C ALA A 511 -18.49 -15.19 16.42
N TRP A 512 -19.10 -14.20 17.04
CA TRP A 512 -20.43 -14.29 17.61
C TRP A 512 -21.25 -13.09 17.16
N TYR A 513 -22.49 -13.33 16.74
CA TYR A 513 -23.44 -12.32 16.33
C TYR A 513 -24.79 -12.55 17.00
N TYR A 514 -25.43 -11.48 17.45
CA TYR A 514 -26.75 -11.51 18.04
C TYR A 514 -27.60 -10.35 17.52
N ASN A 515 -28.73 -10.68 16.92
CA ASN A 515 -29.67 -9.72 16.37
C ASN A 515 -30.94 -9.67 17.23
N PHE A 516 -31.28 -8.48 17.69
CA PHE A 516 -32.49 -8.22 18.48
C PHE A 516 -33.24 -7.02 17.94
N GLY A 517 -34.27 -7.25 17.12
CA GLY A 517 -35.06 -6.23 16.48
C GLY A 517 -34.19 -5.29 15.61
N ARG A 518 -34.06 -4.02 16.05
CA ARG A 518 -33.25 -3.02 15.36
C ARG A 518 -31.79 -2.97 15.83
N HIS A 519 -31.43 -3.80 16.74
CA HIS A 519 -30.14 -3.84 17.40
C HIS A 519 -29.37 -5.09 16.97
N ALA A 520 -28.10 -4.96 16.74
CA ALA A 520 -27.21 -6.08 16.52
C ALA A 520 -25.94 -5.91 17.36
N PHE A 521 -25.48 -7.01 17.90
CA PHE A 521 -24.21 -7.09 18.65
C PHE A 521 -23.31 -8.11 17.99
N ASP A 522 -22.03 -7.87 17.98
CA ASP A 522 -21.04 -8.82 17.51
C ASP A 522 -19.79 -8.79 18.36
N ALA A 523 -19.14 -9.93 18.45
CA ALA A 523 -17.81 -10.04 19.04
C ALA A 523 -16.96 -10.97 18.16
N GLN A 524 -15.72 -10.60 17.92
CA GLN A 524 -14.79 -11.37 17.12
C GLN A 524 -13.45 -11.49 17.84
N LEU A 525 -12.82 -12.65 17.74
CA LEU A 525 -11.52 -12.96 18.30
C LEU A 525 -10.67 -13.60 17.23
N LEU A 526 -9.40 -13.19 17.14
CA LEU A 526 -8.41 -13.78 16.24
C LEU A 526 -7.10 -14.03 17.00
N ILE A 527 -6.58 -15.22 16.84
CA ILE A 527 -5.21 -15.57 17.20
C ILE A 527 -4.53 -16.05 15.92
N SER A 528 -3.48 -15.36 15.49
CA SER A 528 -2.78 -15.74 14.28
C SER A 528 -1.27 -15.71 14.44
N GLY A 529 -0.61 -16.71 13.84
CA GLY A 529 0.82 -16.72 13.58
C GLY A 529 1.04 -16.58 12.08
N SER A 530 1.87 -15.64 11.65
CA SER A 530 2.15 -15.35 10.24
C SER A 530 3.65 -15.43 9.95
N SER A 531 4.01 -15.99 8.78
CA SER A 531 5.39 -15.97 8.32
C SER A 531 5.83 -14.52 8.04
N PRO A 532 7.06 -14.12 8.40
CA PRO A 532 7.63 -12.87 7.92
C PRO A 532 7.70 -12.86 6.38
N GLU A 533 7.85 -11.68 5.81
CA GLU A 533 8.16 -11.55 4.39
C GLU A 533 9.48 -12.26 4.06
N ALA A 534 9.58 -12.84 2.87
CA ALA A 534 10.74 -13.66 2.50
C ALA A 534 12.07 -12.88 2.55
N GLU A 535 12.04 -11.58 2.27
CA GLU A 535 13.21 -10.69 2.35
C GLU A 535 13.72 -10.53 3.78
N LEU A 536 12.85 -10.48 4.78
CA LEU A 536 13.16 -10.30 6.20
C LEU A 536 13.76 -11.57 6.86
N LEU A 537 13.80 -12.69 6.14
CA LEU A 537 14.45 -13.92 6.62
C LEU A 537 15.94 -13.95 6.33
N PHE A 538 16.44 -13.04 5.51
CA PHE A 538 17.84 -12.92 5.15
C PHE A 538 18.38 -11.58 5.61
N LEU A 539 19.61 -11.57 6.12
CA LEU A 539 20.23 -10.34 6.59
C LEU A 539 20.53 -9.40 5.42
N GLN A 540 21.10 -9.95 4.35
CA GLN A 540 21.44 -9.22 3.13
C GLN A 540 21.07 -10.07 1.90
N PRO A 541 19.78 -10.20 1.54
CA PRO A 541 19.39 -11.07 0.44
C PRO A 541 19.98 -10.67 -0.92
N GLN A 542 20.37 -9.41 -1.11
CA GLN A 542 21.06 -8.93 -2.30
C GLN A 542 22.50 -9.43 -2.40
N TYR A 543 23.19 -9.73 -1.28
CA TYR A 543 24.61 -10.05 -1.27
C TYR A 543 24.91 -11.48 -0.89
N ASN A 544 24.19 -12.06 0.08
CA ASN A 544 24.57 -13.38 0.61
C ASN A 544 23.38 -14.25 1.03
N ASN A 545 23.69 -15.48 1.40
CA ASN A 545 22.73 -16.51 1.82
C ASN A 545 22.50 -16.55 3.34
N ARG A 546 23.06 -15.59 4.11
CA ARG A 546 22.93 -15.58 5.56
C ARG A 546 21.51 -15.29 5.97
N LEU A 547 20.96 -16.17 6.78
CA LEU A 547 19.66 -15.98 7.42
C LEU A 547 19.79 -15.02 8.60
N THR A 548 18.70 -14.32 8.89
CA THR A 548 18.53 -13.57 10.15
C THR A 548 18.58 -14.54 11.33
N ASP A 549 18.98 -14.03 12.50
CA ASP A 549 19.04 -14.86 13.70
C ASP A 549 17.62 -15.23 14.15
N SER A 550 17.39 -16.53 14.30
CA SER A 550 16.13 -17.09 14.82
C SER A 550 14.87 -16.62 14.07
N PRO A 551 14.72 -16.94 12.78
CA PRO A 551 13.52 -16.60 12.03
C PRO A 551 12.28 -17.24 12.69
N THR A 552 11.35 -16.42 13.15
CA THR A 552 10.18 -16.84 13.90
C THR A 552 8.90 -16.28 13.30
N LEU A 553 7.74 -16.83 13.69
CA LEU A 553 6.45 -16.30 13.29
C LEU A 553 6.14 -15.01 14.04
N SER A 554 5.67 -14.00 13.34
CA SER A 554 4.95 -12.89 13.97
C SER A 554 3.60 -13.38 14.49
N ARG A 555 3.15 -12.88 15.64
CA ARG A 555 1.88 -13.26 16.25
C ARG A 555 0.98 -12.05 16.39
N CYS A 556 -0.30 -12.26 16.11
CA CYS A 556 -1.34 -11.25 16.31
C CYS A 556 -2.45 -11.82 17.19
N TYR A 557 -2.83 -11.06 18.20
CA TYR A 557 -3.99 -11.30 19.06
C TYR A 557 -4.94 -10.12 18.85
N ALA A 558 -6.11 -10.38 18.30
CA ALA A 558 -7.06 -9.32 18.02
C ALA A 558 -8.45 -9.64 18.56
N MET A 559 -9.13 -8.59 18.99
CA MET A 559 -10.51 -8.64 19.49
C MET A 559 -11.28 -7.43 18.99
N GLU A 560 -12.50 -7.66 18.57
CA GLU A 560 -13.46 -6.62 18.21
C GLU A 560 -14.79 -6.88 18.87
N VAL A 561 -15.44 -5.80 19.34
CA VAL A 561 -16.80 -5.83 19.86
C VAL A 561 -17.58 -4.72 19.18
N GLY A 562 -18.68 -5.09 18.57
CA GLY A 562 -19.50 -4.19 17.81
C GLY A 562 -20.94 -4.10 18.30
N TYR A 563 -21.51 -2.93 18.11
CA TYR A 563 -22.92 -2.65 18.27
C TYR A 563 -23.45 -1.91 17.05
N SER A 564 -24.60 -2.31 16.54
CA SER A 564 -25.30 -1.61 15.48
C SER A 564 -26.73 -1.35 15.83
N PHE A 565 -27.21 -0.19 15.42
CA PHE A 565 -28.60 0.18 15.42
C PHE A 565 -29.01 0.57 14.00
N VAL A 566 -30.09 -0.05 13.50
CA VAL A 566 -30.59 0.21 12.14
C VAL A 566 -32.06 0.55 12.19
N SER A 567 -32.41 1.70 11.59
CA SER A 567 -33.80 2.11 11.35
C SER A 567 -33.95 2.58 9.91
N GLN A 568 -35.16 2.87 9.45
CA GLN A 568 -35.41 3.33 8.08
C GLN A 568 -34.62 4.59 7.69
N ARG A 569 -34.31 5.47 8.64
CA ARG A 569 -33.64 6.75 8.37
C ARG A 569 -32.28 6.91 9.04
N LEU A 570 -31.95 6.05 9.97
CA LEU A 570 -30.72 6.18 10.76
C LEU A 570 -30.06 4.81 10.94
N SER A 571 -28.79 4.71 10.62
CA SER A 571 -27.92 3.61 10.97
C SER A 571 -26.78 4.15 11.83
N LEU A 572 -26.51 3.49 12.95
CA LEU A 572 -25.41 3.80 13.85
C LEU A 572 -24.61 2.52 14.07
N ASP A 573 -23.30 2.60 13.97
CA ASP A 573 -22.40 1.52 14.28
C ASP A 573 -21.32 2.01 15.23
N ALA A 574 -21.02 1.23 16.27
CA ALA A 574 -19.92 1.46 17.18
C ALA A 574 -19.07 0.19 17.27
N THR A 575 -17.79 0.31 17.11
CA THR A 575 -16.86 -0.83 17.20
C THR A 575 -15.71 -0.46 18.13
N LEU A 576 -15.49 -1.29 19.14
CA LEU A 576 -14.28 -1.31 19.95
C LEU A 576 -13.32 -2.31 19.32
N TYR A 577 -12.06 -1.92 19.13
CA TYR A 577 -11.05 -2.81 18.53
C TYR A 577 -9.77 -2.82 19.34
N LEU A 578 -9.13 -3.98 19.36
CA LEU A 578 -7.82 -4.21 19.98
C LEU A 578 -7.05 -5.17 19.08
N SER A 579 -5.82 -4.84 18.72
CA SER A 579 -4.88 -5.77 18.10
C SER A 579 -3.49 -5.62 18.71
N HIS A 580 -2.91 -6.72 19.16
CA HIS A 580 -1.58 -6.79 19.73
C HIS A 580 -0.71 -7.70 18.88
N TYR A 581 0.28 -7.09 18.23
CA TYR A 581 1.30 -7.79 17.45
C TYR A 581 2.53 -8.01 18.31
N THR A 582 3.11 -9.19 18.20
CA THR A 582 4.34 -9.55 18.89
C THR A 582 5.27 -10.31 17.96
N ASN A 583 6.55 -10.26 18.27
CA ASN A 583 7.56 -11.02 17.54
C ASN A 583 7.68 -10.62 16.06
N GLU A 584 7.39 -9.36 15.76
CA GLU A 584 7.66 -8.81 14.43
C GLU A 584 9.16 -8.53 14.30
N CYS A 585 9.65 -8.55 13.07
CA CYS A 585 11.05 -8.26 12.74
C CYS A 585 11.16 -7.31 11.57
N ASP A 586 12.30 -6.64 11.47
CA ASP A 586 12.67 -5.78 10.36
C ASP A 586 14.17 -5.88 10.11
N VAL A 587 14.63 -5.49 8.92
CA VAL A 587 16.05 -5.39 8.56
C VAL A 587 16.28 -4.03 7.93
N LEU A 588 17.18 -3.26 8.53
CA LEU A 588 17.49 -1.89 8.15
C LEU A 588 18.91 -1.84 7.61
N TYR A 589 19.11 -1.18 6.48
CA TYR A 589 20.41 -0.92 5.89
C TYR A 589 20.71 0.58 5.92
N TYR A 590 21.81 0.98 6.55
CA TYR A 590 22.19 2.38 6.67
C TYR A 590 23.71 2.53 6.90
N TYR A 591 24.23 3.74 6.72
CA TYR A 591 25.59 4.09 7.10
C TYR A 591 25.62 4.44 8.59
N ASP A 592 26.43 3.73 9.37
CA ASP A 592 26.62 3.97 10.80
C ASP A 592 27.83 4.88 11.01
N ASP A 593 27.56 6.16 11.27
CA ASP A 593 28.64 7.15 11.48
C ASP A 593 29.49 6.87 12.73
N LEU A 594 29.02 6.02 13.66
CA LEU A 594 29.78 5.62 14.83
C LEU A 594 30.72 4.43 14.56
N ALA A 595 30.39 3.62 13.59
CA ALA A 595 31.22 2.51 13.12
C ALA A 595 32.05 2.91 11.89
N ASP A 596 31.71 4.04 11.25
CA ASP A 596 32.29 4.52 10.00
C ASP A 596 32.17 3.52 8.85
N GLU A 597 31.04 2.81 8.79
CA GLU A 597 30.78 1.78 7.78
C GLU A 597 29.28 1.60 7.49
N TYR A 598 28.97 0.96 6.35
CA TYR A 598 27.62 0.48 6.08
C TYR A 598 27.31 -0.76 6.92
N VAL A 599 26.10 -0.78 7.44
CA VAL A 599 25.66 -1.85 8.34
C VAL A 599 24.26 -2.33 8.01
N ASP A 600 24.00 -3.59 8.33
CA ASP A 600 22.68 -4.19 8.39
C ASP A 600 22.26 -4.36 9.85
N ALA A 601 21.17 -3.70 10.23
CA ALA A 601 20.60 -3.86 11.57
C ALA A 601 19.37 -4.77 11.51
N GLN A 602 19.48 -5.92 12.12
CA GLN A 602 18.35 -6.80 12.38
C GLN A 602 17.61 -6.31 13.62
N VAL A 603 16.35 -5.91 13.44
CA VAL A 603 15.44 -5.53 14.52
C VAL A 603 14.50 -6.68 14.79
N SER A 604 14.43 -7.15 16.01
CA SER A 604 13.60 -8.27 16.44
C SER A 604 12.83 -7.96 17.72
N ASP A 605 11.89 -8.81 18.07
CA ASP A 605 10.98 -8.65 19.22
C ASP A 605 10.18 -7.33 19.16
N ILE A 606 9.84 -6.87 17.95
CA ILE A 606 9.00 -5.70 17.77
C ILE A 606 7.58 -6.06 18.24
N LYS A 607 7.01 -5.18 19.06
CA LYS A 607 5.64 -5.32 19.58
C LYS A 607 4.85 -4.06 19.27
N ARG A 608 3.63 -4.24 18.73
CA ARG A 608 2.69 -3.14 18.44
C ARG A 608 1.36 -3.38 19.11
N LEU A 609 0.76 -2.30 19.61
CA LEU A 609 -0.59 -2.30 20.15
C LEU A 609 -1.43 -1.26 19.43
N ASN A 610 -2.52 -1.70 18.83
CA ASN A 610 -3.54 -0.83 18.26
C ASN A 610 -4.84 -1.06 19.03
N CYS A 611 -5.44 -0.02 19.56
CA CYS A 611 -6.73 -0.09 20.23
C CYS A 611 -7.50 1.22 20.03
N GLY A 612 -8.82 1.13 20.04
CA GLY A 612 -9.62 2.33 19.88
C GLY A 612 -11.12 2.06 19.70
N VAL A 613 -11.80 3.13 19.36
CA VAL A 613 -13.24 3.18 19.12
C VAL A 613 -13.49 3.76 17.73
N GLU A 614 -14.31 3.10 16.95
CA GLU A 614 -14.80 3.58 15.66
C GLU A 614 -16.32 3.75 15.75
N LEU A 615 -16.80 4.94 15.46
CA LEU A 615 -18.22 5.28 15.41
C LEU A 615 -18.58 5.65 13.98
N ARG A 616 -19.65 5.09 13.47
CA ARG A 616 -20.19 5.39 12.14
C ARG A 616 -21.67 5.73 12.23
N ALA A 617 -22.08 6.72 11.49
CA ALA A 617 -23.47 7.14 11.39
C ALA A 617 -23.86 7.38 9.93
N LYS A 618 -25.04 6.93 9.54
CA LYS A 618 -25.66 7.24 8.26
C LYS A 618 -27.08 7.72 8.54
N ALA A 619 -27.45 8.86 7.96
CA ALA A 619 -28.78 9.42 8.09
C ALA A 619 -29.38 9.75 6.72
N GLN A 620 -30.63 9.30 6.48
CA GLN A 620 -31.45 9.67 5.33
C GLN A 620 -32.43 10.73 5.74
N TRP A 621 -32.15 12.00 5.39
CA TRP A 621 -32.96 13.16 5.77
C TRP A 621 -34.23 13.28 4.94
N SER A 622 -34.10 12.98 3.64
CA SER A 622 -35.21 12.95 2.68
C SER A 622 -34.89 11.97 1.56
N GLN A 623 -35.82 11.73 0.65
CA GLN A 623 -35.57 10.95 -0.56
C GLN A 623 -34.44 11.48 -1.44
N TYR A 624 -33.96 12.72 -1.21
CA TYR A 624 -32.89 13.34 -2.01
C TYR A 624 -31.63 13.64 -1.23
N LEU A 625 -31.67 13.64 0.11
CA LEU A 625 -30.58 14.12 0.95
C LEU A 625 -30.19 13.03 1.97
N SER A 626 -28.92 12.68 1.96
CA SER A 626 -28.34 11.77 2.96
C SER A 626 -27.05 12.33 3.50
N SER A 627 -26.64 11.90 4.68
CA SER A 627 -25.35 12.24 5.27
C SER A 627 -24.72 11.02 5.93
N LYS A 628 -23.39 11.04 6.02
CA LYS A 628 -22.61 10.02 6.72
C LYS A 628 -21.54 10.70 7.56
N ALA A 629 -21.21 10.08 8.66
CA ALA A 629 -20.10 10.50 9.49
C ALA A 629 -19.34 9.25 9.99
N MET A 630 -18.03 9.38 10.15
CA MET A 630 -17.18 8.41 10.80
C MET A 630 -16.21 9.13 11.73
N ILE A 631 -16.02 8.59 12.91
CA ILE A 631 -15.03 9.03 13.88
C ILE A 631 -14.25 7.81 14.34
N ASN A 632 -12.92 7.87 14.21
CA ASN A 632 -12.03 6.91 14.83
C ASN A 632 -11.16 7.64 15.84
N LEU A 633 -11.13 7.13 17.06
CA LEU A 633 -10.22 7.56 18.10
C LEU A 633 -9.49 6.33 18.64
N GLY A 634 -8.18 6.29 18.43
CA GLY A 634 -7.37 5.14 18.79
C GLY A 634 -6.02 5.51 19.36
N ARG A 635 -5.28 4.47 19.77
CA ARG A 635 -3.85 4.51 20.10
C ARG A 635 -3.13 3.44 19.31
N HIS A 636 -2.07 3.85 18.61
CA HIS A 636 -1.29 2.99 17.73
C HIS A 636 0.18 3.14 18.10
N ARG A 637 0.70 2.22 18.94
CA ARG A 637 2.02 2.39 19.56
C ARG A 637 2.84 1.13 19.58
N TYR A 638 4.15 1.33 19.55
CA TYR A 638 5.11 0.29 19.93
C TYR A 638 5.07 0.09 21.45
N VAL A 639 5.27 -1.17 21.88
CA VAL A 639 5.19 -1.56 23.29
C VAL A 639 6.50 -2.24 23.68
N GLY A 640 7.07 -1.85 24.83
CA GLY A 640 8.33 -2.40 25.30
C GLY A 640 9.54 -1.96 24.49
N SER A 641 10.60 -2.73 24.48
CA SER A 641 11.83 -2.49 23.71
C SER A 641 11.96 -3.51 22.59
N ALA A 642 12.62 -3.13 21.51
CA ALA A 642 13.05 -4.02 20.44
C ALA A 642 14.54 -4.35 20.58
N MET A 643 14.97 -5.52 20.14
CA MET A 643 16.38 -5.87 20.05
C MET A 643 16.92 -5.45 18.69
N VAL A 644 18.04 -4.75 18.67
CA VAL A 644 18.76 -4.33 17.47
C VAL A 644 20.14 -4.97 17.47
N VAL A 645 20.41 -5.81 16.48
CA VAL A 645 21.71 -6.45 16.26
C VAL A 645 22.26 -5.93 14.94
N THR A 646 23.39 -5.25 15.02
CA THR A 646 24.00 -4.58 13.88
C THR A 646 25.21 -5.35 13.39
N TYR A 647 25.28 -5.60 12.10
CA TYR A 647 26.36 -6.32 11.42
C TYR A 647 26.99 -5.43 10.36
N ALA A 648 28.32 -5.53 10.20
CA ALA A 648 29.04 -4.90 9.10
C ALA A 648 28.58 -5.53 7.76
N ASP A 649 28.43 -4.72 6.71
CA ASP A 649 27.92 -5.21 5.43
C ASP A 649 28.97 -6.03 4.65
N ASN A 650 30.27 -5.79 4.87
CA ASN A 650 31.37 -6.40 4.13
C ASN A 650 31.63 -7.87 4.51
N ASP A 651 31.43 -8.25 5.77
CA ASP A 651 31.76 -9.59 6.28
C ASP A 651 30.64 -10.22 7.13
N ASN A 652 29.66 -9.43 7.51
CA ASN A 652 28.63 -9.73 8.50
C ASN A 652 29.19 -9.95 9.91
N ASP A 653 30.28 -9.32 10.24
CA ASP A 653 30.79 -9.30 11.60
C ASP A 653 29.89 -8.49 12.51
N LEU A 654 29.82 -8.90 13.76
CA LEU A 654 28.98 -8.26 14.75
C LEU A 654 29.55 -6.91 15.16
N VAL A 655 28.84 -5.83 14.85
CA VAL A 655 29.21 -4.46 15.24
C VAL A 655 28.66 -4.12 16.64
N ALA A 656 27.38 -4.38 16.86
CA ALA A 656 26.72 -4.03 18.12
C ALA A 656 25.48 -4.88 18.41
N ILE A 657 25.20 -5.05 19.69
CA ILE A 657 23.92 -5.56 20.20
C ILE A 657 23.36 -4.49 21.15
N SER A 658 22.17 -3.99 20.88
CA SER A 658 21.57 -2.95 21.68
C SER A 658 20.06 -3.12 21.81
N ARG A 659 19.50 -2.54 22.85
CA ARG A 659 18.04 -2.41 22.97
C ARG A 659 17.58 -1.05 22.50
N SER A 660 16.51 -1.01 21.74
CA SER A 660 15.85 0.23 21.31
C SER A 660 14.71 0.59 22.24
N ALA A 661 14.75 1.79 22.81
CA ALA A 661 13.68 2.35 23.64
C ALA A 661 12.50 2.87 22.78
N ILE A 662 12.01 2.04 21.87
CA ILE A 662 10.92 2.38 20.94
C ILE A 662 9.56 2.43 21.65
N GLY A 663 9.44 1.85 22.84
CA GLY A 663 8.19 1.75 23.57
C GLY A 663 7.53 3.10 23.83
N GLY A 664 6.23 3.21 23.59
CA GLY A 664 5.48 4.45 23.70
C GLY A 664 5.46 5.32 22.44
N CYS A 665 6.38 5.11 21.49
CA CYS A 665 6.34 5.79 20.19
C CYS A 665 5.08 5.37 19.38
N ASN A 666 4.51 6.34 18.65
CA ASN A 666 3.43 6.08 17.72
C ASN A 666 3.98 5.31 16.50
N THR A 667 3.22 4.38 15.96
CA THR A 667 3.58 3.57 14.77
C THR A 667 3.43 4.33 13.45
N ALA A 668 3.48 5.66 13.47
CA ALA A 668 3.18 6.57 12.36
C ALA A 668 1.73 6.51 11.86
N GLN A 669 0.85 5.88 12.63
CA GLN A 669 -0.57 5.83 12.32
C GLN A 669 -1.32 6.94 13.07
N PRO A 670 -2.23 7.66 12.39
CA PRO A 670 -3.05 8.68 13.03
C PRO A 670 -3.95 8.09 14.12
N GLU A 671 -3.99 8.75 15.27
CA GLU A 671 -4.81 8.32 16.43
C GLU A 671 -6.22 8.95 16.40
N LEU A 672 -6.45 9.98 15.56
CA LEU A 672 -7.76 10.61 15.36
C LEU A 672 -8.06 10.76 13.89
N ALA A 673 -9.22 10.27 13.44
CA ALA A 673 -9.75 10.51 12.10
C ALA A 673 -11.23 10.86 12.16
N LEU A 674 -11.63 11.87 11.37
CA LEU A 674 -13.01 12.29 11.21
C LEU A 674 -13.34 12.35 9.72
N TYR A 675 -14.47 11.82 9.36
CA TYR A 675 -15.08 11.95 8.04
C TYR A 675 -16.53 12.38 8.18
N ALA A 676 -16.96 13.30 7.36
CA ALA A 676 -18.37 13.67 7.24
C ALA A 676 -18.70 13.98 5.77
N ASP A 677 -19.83 13.50 5.30
CA ASP A 677 -20.33 13.84 3.98
C ASP A 677 -21.82 14.23 3.98
N ILE A 678 -22.18 14.99 2.97
CA ILE A 678 -23.56 15.28 2.62
C ILE A 678 -23.70 15.01 1.14
N ALA A 679 -24.61 14.10 0.78
CA ALA A 679 -24.94 13.72 -0.57
C ALA A 679 -26.37 14.17 -0.92
N TYR A 680 -26.47 14.89 -2.04
CA TYR A 680 -27.75 15.33 -2.61
C TYR A 680 -27.95 14.69 -3.98
N ARG A 681 -29.13 14.12 -4.21
CA ARG A 681 -29.50 13.55 -5.50
C ARG A 681 -30.96 13.86 -5.83
N ARG A 682 -31.17 14.54 -6.93
CA ARG A 682 -32.50 14.82 -7.43
C ARG A 682 -32.48 14.81 -8.95
N MET A 683 -33.39 14.02 -9.56
CA MET A 683 -33.43 13.84 -11.01
C MET A 683 -32.03 13.45 -11.54
N GLU A 684 -31.46 14.25 -12.37
CA GLU A 684 -30.18 14.02 -13.05
C GLU A 684 -29.01 14.71 -12.38
N TRP A 685 -29.24 15.45 -11.31
CA TRP A 685 -28.23 16.14 -10.53
C TRP A 685 -27.80 15.30 -9.35
N GLN A 686 -26.49 15.27 -9.15
CA GLN A 686 -25.87 14.65 -7.99
C GLN A 686 -24.79 15.59 -7.45
N ALA A 687 -24.74 15.77 -6.15
CA ALA A 687 -23.72 16.56 -5.48
C ALA A 687 -23.27 15.84 -4.21
N LEU A 688 -21.97 15.86 -3.95
CA LEU A 688 -21.36 15.35 -2.74
C LEU A 688 -20.40 16.39 -2.20
N VAL A 689 -20.53 16.70 -0.93
CA VAL A 689 -19.55 17.50 -0.17
C VAL A 689 -19.03 16.63 0.94
N SER A 690 -17.71 16.49 1.05
CA SER A 690 -17.09 15.72 2.13
C SER A 690 -15.99 16.50 2.82
N PHE A 691 -15.97 16.40 4.15
CA PHE A 691 -14.94 16.94 5.02
C PHE A 691 -14.15 15.80 5.65
N ASN A 692 -12.82 15.93 5.63
CA ASN A 692 -11.89 14.94 6.17
C ASN A 692 -10.92 15.64 7.12
N TYR A 693 -10.66 15.01 8.24
CA TYR A 693 -9.69 15.46 9.23
C TYR A 693 -8.91 14.26 9.77
N VAL A 694 -7.61 14.41 9.86
CA VAL A 694 -6.70 13.41 10.44
C VAL A 694 -5.76 14.12 11.39
N GLY A 695 -5.76 13.72 12.65
CA GLY A 695 -4.99 14.36 13.71
C GLY A 695 -4.26 13.36 14.62
N LEU A 696 -3.55 13.88 15.61
CA LEU A 696 -2.72 13.10 16.55
C LEU A 696 -1.73 12.19 15.81
N ARG A 697 -0.90 12.80 14.98
CA ARG A 697 0.00 12.14 14.02
C ARG A 697 1.45 12.35 14.41
N SER A 698 2.28 11.37 14.06
CA SER A 698 3.74 11.45 14.25
C SER A 698 4.47 10.88 13.03
N VAL A 699 5.75 11.22 12.85
CA VAL A 699 6.63 10.58 11.87
C VAL A 699 6.89 9.12 12.26
N ALA A 700 7.25 8.27 11.31
CA ALA A 700 7.69 6.91 11.61
C ALA A 700 9.01 6.96 12.39
N PRO A 701 9.09 6.35 13.58
CA PRO A 701 10.28 6.42 14.41
C PRO A 701 11.37 5.48 13.90
N SER A 702 12.63 5.86 14.11
CA SER A 702 13.78 4.99 13.86
C SER A 702 14.06 4.12 15.09
N PHE A 703 14.17 2.81 14.90
CA PHE A 703 14.61 1.89 15.95
C PHE A 703 16.06 2.14 16.36
N VAL A 704 16.90 2.46 15.38
CA VAL A 704 18.34 2.62 15.56
C VAL A 704 18.67 3.85 16.37
N SER A 705 18.04 4.99 16.10
CA SER A 705 18.29 6.25 16.80
C SER A 705 17.92 6.23 18.30
N ARG A 706 17.22 5.19 18.74
CA ARG A 706 16.77 4.99 20.14
C ARG A 706 17.49 3.83 20.83
N THR A 707 18.65 3.41 20.34
CA THR A 707 19.41 2.33 20.97
C THR A 707 20.26 2.86 22.14
N GLU A 708 20.51 2.00 23.12
CA GLU A 708 21.38 2.30 24.27
C GLU A 708 22.79 2.76 23.83
N ARG A 709 23.28 2.24 22.71
CA ARG A 709 24.56 2.65 22.12
C ARG A 709 24.60 4.16 21.84
N ILE A 710 23.50 4.73 21.35
CA ILE A 710 23.41 6.14 21.01
C ILE A 710 23.31 7.02 22.26
N TYR A 711 22.66 6.58 23.31
CA TYR A 711 22.56 7.35 24.56
C TYR A 711 23.91 7.61 25.21
N THR A 712 24.90 6.75 25.02
CA THR A 712 26.24 6.96 25.58
C THR A 712 26.92 8.22 25.04
N TYR A 713 26.46 8.73 23.89
CA TYR A 713 26.97 9.97 23.26
C TYR A 713 26.14 11.20 23.62
N ALA A 714 24.99 11.05 24.27
CA ALA A 714 24.18 12.16 24.75
C ALA A 714 24.57 12.50 26.20
N PRO A 715 25.27 13.62 26.46
CA PRO A 715 25.89 13.87 27.75
C PRO A 715 24.92 14.34 28.83
N SER A 716 23.71 14.75 28.48
CA SER A 716 22.70 15.20 29.45
C SER A 716 21.37 14.48 29.30
N PRO A 717 20.57 14.37 30.39
CA PRO A 717 19.21 13.83 30.31
C PRO A 717 18.34 14.57 29.29
N GLU A 718 18.50 15.87 29.14
CA GLU A 718 17.74 16.71 28.22
C GLU A 718 18.05 16.34 26.76
N GLU A 719 19.30 16.04 26.43
CA GLU A 719 19.71 15.59 25.10
C GLU A 719 19.21 14.17 24.83
N GLN A 720 19.24 13.30 25.83
CA GLN A 720 18.66 11.96 25.74
C GLN A 720 17.15 12.04 25.47
N ASP A 721 16.43 12.86 26.20
CA ASP A 721 15.00 13.07 25.98
C ASP A 721 14.71 13.65 24.59
N ALA A 722 15.55 14.58 24.09
CA ALA A 722 15.42 15.12 22.75
C ALA A 722 15.62 14.06 21.64
N LEU A 723 16.57 13.13 21.82
CA LEU A 723 16.76 11.99 20.91
C LEU A 723 15.58 11.02 20.91
N LEU A 724 14.94 10.83 22.07
CA LEU A 724 13.79 9.95 22.22
C LEU A 724 12.50 10.57 21.71
N GLN A 725 12.41 11.89 21.68
CA GLN A 725 11.20 12.59 21.32
C GLN A 725 10.84 12.36 19.85
N GLN A 726 9.71 11.72 19.61
CA GLN A 726 9.17 11.53 18.28
C GLN A 726 8.52 12.82 17.76
N GLN A 727 8.89 13.28 16.56
CA GLN A 727 8.28 14.46 15.95
C GLN A 727 6.80 14.23 15.69
N ARG A 728 5.96 15.17 16.12
CA ARG A 728 4.54 15.20 15.80
C ARG A 728 4.31 15.92 14.48
N LEU A 729 3.39 15.38 13.69
CA LEU A 729 2.92 16.01 12.46
C LEU A 729 1.68 16.88 12.74
N PRO A 730 1.52 18.00 12.02
CA PRO A 730 0.31 18.80 12.09
C PRO A 730 -0.90 18.01 11.62
N ALA A 731 -2.09 18.39 12.07
CA ALA A 731 -3.32 17.80 11.58
C ALA A 731 -3.50 18.06 10.08
N ALA A 732 -4.02 17.05 9.38
CA ALA A 732 -4.32 17.14 7.95
C ALA A 732 -5.83 17.26 7.73
N THR A 733 -6.25 18.15 6.81
CA THR A 733 -7.65 18.41 6.53
C THR A 733 -7.89 18.50 5.03
N SER A 734 -9.06 18.09 4.57
CA SER A 734 -9.52 18.39 3.21
C SER A 734 -11.03 18.57 3.16
N LEU A 735 -11.47 19.51 2.34
CA LEU A 735 -12.86 19.69 1.93
C LEU A 735 -12.94 19.38 0.45
N ASN A 736 -13.76 18.39 0.08
CA ASN A 736 -13.90 17.94 -1.30
C ASN A 736 -15.33 18.12 -1.77
N ILE A 737 -15.49 18.52 -3.03
CA ILE A 737 -16.80 18.72 -3.67
C ILE A 737 -16.81 17.94 -4.97
N SER A 738 -17.86 17.16 -5.19
CA SER A 738 -18.13 16.50 -6.47
C SER A 738 -19.52 16.86 -6.94
N LEU A 739 -19.64 17.29 -8.19
CA LEU A 739 -20.89 17.66 -8.85
C LEU A 739 -21.00 16.89 -10.15
N SER A 740 -22.15 16.28 -10.39
CA SER A 740 -22.42 15.56 -11.62
C SER A 740 -23.81 15.86 -12.14
N LYS A 741 -23.92 15.97 -13.46
CA LYS A 741 -25.19 16.08 -14.17
C LYS A 741 -25.24 15.09 -15.31
N ARG A 742 -26.35 14.35 -15.39
CA ARG A 742 -26.67 13.43 -16.47
C ARG A 742 -27.62 14.10 -17.42
N PHE A 743 -27.35 14.05 -18.70
CA PHE A 743 -28.21 14.50 -19.78
C PHE A 743 -28.70 13.29 -20.53
N GLN A 744 -29.98 12.98 -20.41
CA GLN A 744 -30.60 11.87 -21.16
C GLN A 744 -30.80 12.33 -22.61
N LEU A 745 -30.29 11.57 -23.56
CA LEU A 745 -30.41 11.81 -25.00
C LEU A 745 -31.50 10.95 -25.63
N ALA A 746 -31.56 9.67 -25.18
CA ALA A 746 -32.59 8.71 -25.56
C ALA A 746 -32.77 7.70 -24.40
N ASP A 747 -33.68 6.74 -24.51
CA ASP A 747 -34.04 5.85 -23.42
C ASP A 747 -32.84 5.20 -22.71
N ASP A 748 -31.85 4.73 -23.46
CA ASP A 748 -30.64 4.10 -22.93
C ASP A 748 -29.37 4.95 -23.11
N THR A 749 -29.44 6.06 -23.84
CA THR A 749 -28.28 6.87 -24.21
C THR A 749 -28.19 8.14 -23.39
N TYR A 750 -27.05 8.41 -22.79
CA TYR A 750 -26.86 9.60 -21.97
C TYR A 750 -25.43 10.16 -22.06
N ILE A 751 -25.31 11.46 -21.79
CA ILE A 751 -24.02 12.12 -21.48
C ILE A 751 -24.03 12.49 -20.00
N ARG A 752 -22.94 12.21 -19.30
CA ARG A 752 -22.73 12.64 -17.93
C ARG A 752 -21.51 13.56 -17.87
N LEU A 753 -21.69 14.75 -17.32
CA LEU A 753 -20.62 15.67 -16.98
C LEU A 753 -20.39 15.65 -15.48
N SER A 754 -19.12 15.57 -15.06
CA SER A 754 -18.76 15.52 -13.66
C SER A 754 -17.55 16.40 -13.38
N LEU A 755 -17.62 17.17 -12.30
CA LEU A 755 -16.57 18.04 -11.80
C LEU A 755 -16.24 17.60 -10.38
N SER A 756 -14.97 17.38 -10.09
CA SER A 756 -14.48 17.12 -8.74
C SER A 756 -13.42 18.14 -8.37
N LEU A 757 -13.58 18.73 -7.20
CA LEU A 757 -12.65 19.66 -6.58
C LEU A 757 -12.20 19.06 -5.26
N ASP A 758 -10.93 18.71 -5.16
CA ASP A 758 -10.37 18.14 -3.94
C ASP A 758 -9.52 19.18 -3.22
N ASN A 759 -9.53 19.10 -1.89
CA ASN A 759 -8.80 19.99 -0.98
C ASN A 759 -9.11 21.48 -1.27
N LEU A 760 -10.38 21.84 -1.35
CA LEU A 760 -10.84 23.18 -1.66
C LEU A 760 -10.26 24.25 -0.71
N LEU A 761 -10.02 23.87 0.56
CA LEU A 761 -9.39 24.75 1.55
C LEU A 761 -7.94 25.09 1.17
N GLY A 762 -7.29 24.30 0.33
CA GLY A 762 -5.91 24.50 -0.10
C GLY A 762 -4.91 24.25 1.03
N THR A 763 -5.24 23.38 1.97
CA THR A 763 -4.35 23.02 3.08
C THR A 763 -3.13 22.26 2.59
N HIS A 764 -1.96 22.59 3.12
CA HIS A 764 -0.70 21.92 2.79
C HIS A 764 -0.47 20.76 3.77
N ASN A 765 -1.07 19.62 3.44
CA ASN A 765 -1.06 18.46 4.32
C ASN A 765 0.22 17.65 4.16
N ILE A 766 0.94 17.41 5.24
CA ILE A 766 1.94 16.35 5.30
C ILE A 766 1.17 15.03 5.42
N THR A 767 1.36 14.08 4.52
CA THR A 767 0.65 12.80 4.52
C THR A 767 1.39 11.71 5.27
N SER A 768 2.72 11.75 5.29
CA SER A 768 3.58 10.84 6.03
C SER A 768 4.94 11.47 6.28
N GLY A 769 5.70 10.90 7.19
CA GLY A 769 7.08 11.27 7.47
C GLY A 769 7.81 10.14 8.19
N TYR A 770 9.13 10.15 8.15
CA TYR A 770 9.97 9.17 8.84
C TYR A 770 11.27 9.80 9.33
N GLU A 771 11.75 9.29 10.44
CA GLU A 771 13.07 9.61 10.97
C GLU A 771 14.14 8.89 10.15
N GLN A 772 15.24 9.58 9.83
CA GLN A 772 16.37 8.93 9.18
C GLN A 772 17.09 8.02 10.18
N HIS A 773 17.56 6.85 9.73
CA HIS A 773 18.30 5.92 10.59
C HIS A 773 19.72 6.43 10.90
N ARG A 774 20.28 7.17 9.96
CA ARG A 774 21.60 7.75 10.06
C ARG A 774 21.63 8.89 11.08
N ILE A 775 22.68 8.95 11.88
CA ILE A 775 22.99 10.03 12.82
C ILE A 775 24.38 10.54 12.55
N SER A 776 24.65 11.82 12.74
CA SER A 776 26.00 12.37 12.62
C SER A 776 26.65 12.48 13.99
N GLU A 777 27.94 12.18 14.07
CA GLU A 777 28.78 12.52 15.20
C GLU A 777 29.24 13.97 15.06
N VAL A 778 29.12 14.76 16.10
CA VAL A 778 29.60 16.15 16.16
C VAL A 778 30.48 16.32 17.39
N LEU A 779 31.65 16.92 17.21
CA LEU A 779 32.54 17.28 18.30
C LEU A 779 32.20 18.68 18.81
N ILE A 780 31.73 18.79 20.05
CA ILE A 780 31.49 20.05 20.74
C ILE A 780 32.32 20.06 22.00
N ALA A 781 33.18 21.07 22.19
CA ALA A 781 34.04 21.20 23.34
C ALA A 781 34.83 19.90 23.68
N GLN A 782 35.39 19.24 22.66
CA GLN A 782 36.14 17.98 22.73
C GLN A 782 35.33 16.76 23.20
N ARG A 783 34.02 16.88 23.27
CA ARG A 783 33.09 15.73 23.53
C ARG A 783 32.34 15.37 22.26
N LYS A 784 32.11 14.07 22.09
CA LYS A 784 31.28 13.53 20.99
C LYS A 784 29.82 13.71 21.34
N HIS A 785 29.09 14.32 20.45
CA HIS A 785 27.64 14.46 20.51
C HIS A 785 27.00 13.79 19.28
N VAL A 786 25.79 13.36 19.38
CA VAL A 786 25.05 12.85 18.23
C VAL A 786 23.96 13.82 17.82
N ARG A 787 23.85 14.03 16.51
CA ARG A 787 22.80 14.86 15.93
C ARG A 787 22.03 14.04 14.91
N PRO A 788 20.71 13.82 15.09
CA PRO A 788 19.91 13.18 14.08
C PRO A 788 19.80 14.06 12.84
N PHE A 789 19.74 13.44 11.68
CA PHE A 789 19.44 14.14 10.43
C PHE A 789 17.96 14.57 10.42
N ALA A 790 17.68 15.66 9.68
CA ALA A 790 16.32 16.17 9.51
C ALA A 790 15.39 15.10 8.97
N ASN A 791 14.20 15.00 9.55
CA ASN A 791 13.19 14.02 9.12
C ASN A 791 12.75 14.28 7.68
N LYS A 792 12.46 13.21 6.96
CA LYS A 792 11.90 13.29 5.61
C LYS A 792 10.37 13.22 5.68
N VAL A 793 9.71 14.12 4.97
CA VAL A 793 8.24 14.22 4.93
C VAL A 793 7.72 14.16 3.50
N MET A 794 6.48 13.74 3.36
CA MET A 794 5.76 13.70 2.10
C MET A 794 4.53 14.62 2.20
N PHE A 795 4.48 15.65 1.37
CA PHE A 795 3.31 16.50 1.25
C PHE A 795 2.28 15.88 0.31
N GLY A 796 1.01 15.99 0.65
CA GLY A 796 -0.10 15.64 -0.21
C GLY A 796 -0.31 16.66 -1.32
N TYR A 797 -1.28 16.39 -2.17
CA TYR A 797 -1.71 17.33 -3.19
C TYR A 797 -2.38 18.54 -2.54
N GLY A 798 -2.09 19.74 -3.08
CA GLY A 798 -2.82 20.95 -2.80
C GLY A 798 -4.26 20.89 -3.39
N ARG A 799 -4.80 22.03 -3.83
CA ARG A 799 -6.08 22.06 -4.56
C ARG A 799 -5.94 21.33 -5.89
N THR A 800 -6.84 20.40 -6.16
CA THR A 800 -6.89 19.71 -7.46
C THR A 800 -8.29 19.77 -8.03
N CYS A 801 -8.37 19.83 -9.37
CA CYS A 801 -9.61 19.83 -10.12
C CYS A 801 -9.58 18.68 -11.13
N ARG A 802 -10.72 18.04 -11.35
CA ARG A 802 -10.87 17.02 -12.37
C ARG A 802 -12.21 17.18 -13.07
N VAL A 803 -12.19 17.03 -14.37
CA VAL A 803 -13.37 16.99 -15.21
C VAL A 803 -13.51 15.63 -15.85
N ASN A 804 -14.69 15.06 -15.80
CA ASN A 804 -15.01 13.80 -16.47
C ASN A 804 -16.24 13.96 -17.36
N VAL A 805 -16.17 13.40 -18.55
CA VAL A 805 -17.26 13.29 -19.50
C VAL A 805 -17.46 11.81 -19.81
N SER A 806 -18.67 11.30 -19.56
CA SER A 806 -19.03 9.91 -19.88
C SER A 806 -20.19 9.88 -20.85
N PHE A 807 -20.10 9.00 -21.82
CA PHE A 807 -21.15 8.68 -22.77
C PHE A 807 -21.58 7.21 -22.59
N GLY A 808 -22.84 7.00 -22.21
CA GLY A 808 -23.42 5.67 -22.03
C GLY A 808 -24.49 5.40 -23.09
N PHE A 809 -24.54 4.15 -23.58
CA PHE A 809 -25.46 3.74 -24.68
C PHE A 809 -25.91 2.28 -24.54
#